data_3d895e28e980e67dfea65ad4622d312b
#
_entry.id   3d895e28e980e67dfea65ad4622d312b
#
_cell.length_a   1.000
_cell.length_b   1.000
_cell.length_c   1.000
_cell.angle_alpha   90.00
_cell.angle_beta   90.00
_cell.angle_gamma   90.00
#
_symmetry.space_group_name_H-M   'P 1'
#
loop_
_entity.id
_entity.type
_entity.pdbx_description
1 polymer ?
#
loop_
_entity_poly.entity_id
_entity_poly.type
_entity_poly.pdbx_seq_one_letter_code
_entity_poly.pdbx_strand_id
1 'polypeptide(L)'
;MLLRDFTYAARTLAKSPVFAATAIVTIALGIGASTAIFSVTNAVLLRPLPYKDPDRLYFAISDMRKRNVKDFPLSNANFLDLRNGTAGVFEELGAVSTGRATVPREDQSPEQIRWAAVTPNFFRLMGGQVALGRDFDDADGQPQPAQPVPAAGTPAQGQQPLPLIAILSHAYWQRRFGGNASIVGHPMPGAIGGQGGTQIVGVLKPGFELLFPADANMEPRPDVWFATRLAYDNANRNSVSLHAIGRLKDGVTRAQAQSAAELVAAGLRKNFIILGTSGLFIRLESMHRHVVEEVRPALLALMGAVIFLLLIACANVANLLLVRASLRERELAIRTALGGSWWRLVSQTLAEAVLLAFTGARLGLGLAWLGIHELRAIAPASLPRLDAIGIDPAVLAYTALAALGAAALFGLAPAVRAARPSVAVLLRASGRNAGLSGVGLLRNFVVVAEVALSFVLLIGSGLMFRSFLELQRIDPGFNPHGLLTFLLLGGRGGQQPQERAARQREIQTRLQTLPGVQAVTASFPLPLAGGFNPIRWGLEPALTDPSKFQAVDFQIVLPGYFEVLHTPLIAGRTFTDADNAPDRKGVVIDQMLAAKAFPGESAMGKRLLIRIRTPEPEWVEVIGVVAHQRDTSLTVAGREQIYFTDGFLGHGAVGYWAIHTAGDPAKYAPAVRAAIAKLDPHLLVTEMQPMDALVEHAQASTRFSLLLIGVFASVAALLAGVGLYGVLSTVVRQRTPEIGVRMALGAAPASIFSLVVGQGLRLSAAGIALGLVAAFELTRAMTSMLVGVKATDPTTFASMAVLFFVIAAIASWLPARRAAGLDPTAALREE
;
A
#
# COMPACT_ATOMS: atom_id res chain seq x y z
N MET A 1 20.49 38.26 26.43
CA MET A 1 19.98 37.46 27.57
C MET A 1 19.84 35.97 27.19
N LEU A 2 19.12 35.62 26.17
CA LEU A 2 18.92 34.23 25.66
C LEU A 2 20.24 33.48 25.38
N LEU A 3 21.22 34.09 24.73
CA LEU A 3 22.51 33.45 24.42
C LEU A 3 23.27 33.00 25.67
N ARG A 4 23.15 33.76 26.81
CA ARG A 4 23.74 33.40 28.08
C ARG A 4 23.05 32.20 28.73
N ASP A 5 21.73 32.09 28.56
CA ASP A 5 20.93 30.96 29.07
C ASP A 5 21.27 29.67 28.31
N PHE A 6 21.45 29.74 26.97
CA PHE A 6 21.90 28.59 26.16
C PHE A 6 23.35 28.16 26.49
N THR A 7 24.29 29.10 26.67
CA THR A 7 25.66 28.74 27.07
C THR A 7 25.72 28.10 28.45
N TYR A 8 24.89 28.56 29.37
CA TYR A 8 24.77 27.98 30.71
C TYR A 8 24.15 26.56 30.60
N ALA A 9 23.07 26.41 29.83
CA ALA A 9 22.43 25.12 29.57
C ALA A 9 23.42 24.10 28.98
N ALA A 10 24.20 24.48 27.96
CA ALA A 10 25.23 23.64 27.36
C ALA A 10 26.29 23.16 28.37
N ARG A 11 26.83 24.08 29.20
CA ARG A 11 27.81 23.74 30.24
C ARG A 11 27.21 22.81 31.29
N THR A 12 25.96 23.00 31.64
CA THR A 12 25.24 22.20 32.64
C THR A 12 24.96 20.78 32.12
N LEU A 13 24.62 20.62 30.84
CA LEU A 13 24.42 19.33 30.19
C LEU A 13 25.76 18.58 30.01
N ALA A 14 26.84 19.29 29.69
CA ALA A 14 28.19 18.71 29.60
C ALA A 14 28.72 18.10 30.90
N LYS A 15 28.27 18.63 32.08
CA LYS A 15 28.61 18.06 33.38
C LYS A 15 27.85 16.79 33.74
N SER A 16 26.81 16.41 32.96
CA SER A 16 26.02 15.21 33.16
C SER A 16 25.86 14.44 31.83
N PRO A 17 26.95 13.84 31.30
CA PRO A 17 26.98 13.30 29.94
C PRO A 17 25.99 12.12 29.74
N VAL A 18 25.88 11.23 30.74
CA VAL A 18 24.95 10.08 30.66
C VAL A 18 23.50 10.55 30.56
N PHE A 19 23.08 11.55 31.35
CA PHE A 19 21.73 12.12 31.24
C PHE A 19 21.50 12.77 29.87
N ALA A 20 22.45 13.62 29.45
CA ALA A 20 22.33 14.31 28.17
C ALA A 20 22.26 13.33 26.99
N ALA A 21 23.12 12.31 26.99
CA ALA A 21 23.12 11.27 25.95
C ALA A 21 21.80 10.50 25.93
N THR A 22 21.30 10.02 27.07
CA THR A 22 20.03 9.29 27.16
C THR A 22 18.87 10.15 26.67
N ALA A 23 18.76 11.40 27.08
CA ALA A 23 17.70 12.30 26.64
C ALA A 23 17.78 12.59 25.15
N ILE A 24 18.98 12.89 24.62
CA ILE A 24 19.20 13.17 23.18
C ILE A 24 18.87 11.94 22.33
N VAL A 25 19.32 10.73 22.72
CA VAL A 25 19.01 9.50 21.98
C VAL A 25 17.50 9.22 22.00
N THR A 26 16.85 9.35 23.16
CA THR A 26 15.40 9.16 23.28
C THR A 26 14.61 10.11 22.37
N ILE A 27 14.97 11.41 22.37
CA ILE A 27 14.37 12.42 21.50
C ILE A 27 14.68 12.13 20.02
N ALA A 28 15.93 11.75 19.71
CA ALA A 28 16.34 11.44 18.34
C ALA A 28 15.57 10.26 17.75
N LEU A 29 15.31 9.20 18.54
CA LEU A 29 14.48 8.08 18.12
C LEU A 29 13.03 8.51 17.87
N GLY A 30 12.42 9.29 18.78
CA GLY A 30 11.04 9.76 18.64
C GLY A 30 10.86 10.71 17.44
N ILE A 31 11.71 11.74 17.33
CA ILE A 31 11.65 12.71 16.23
C ILE A 31 12.09 12.06 14.92
N GLY A 32 13.12 11.21 14.92
CA GLY A 32 13.61 10.54 13.73
C GLY A 32 12.55 9.63 13.10
N ALA A 33 11.93 8.78 13.90
CA ALA A 33 10.84 7.92 13.44
C ALA A 33 9.64 8.74 12.93
N SER A 34 9.21 9.78 13.67
CA SER A 34 8.09 10.62 13.24
C SER A 34 8.40 11.41 11.97
N THR A 35 9.64 11.90 11.81
CA THR A 35 10.07 12.60 10.59
C THR A 35 10.13 11.68 9.38
N ALA A 36 10.62 10.45 9.54
CA ALA A 36 10.67 9.47 8.44
C ALA A 36 9.26 9.11 7.94
N ILE A 37 8.32 8.79 8.85
CA ILE A 37 6.94 8.48 8.48
C ILE A 37 6.19 9.71 7.98
N PHE A 38 6.44 10.89 8.54
CA PHE A 38 5.87 12.14 8.00
C PHE A 38 6.35 12.39 6.57
N SER A 39 7.61 12.10 6.24
CA SER A 39 8.13 12.23 4.87
C SER A 39 7.33 11.36 3.88
N VAL A 40 7.03 10.10 4.26
CA VAL A 40 6.17 9.20 3.46
C VAL A 40 4.75 9.76 3.35
N THR A 41 4.16 10.11 4.48
CA THR A 41 2.79 10.65 4.55
C THR A 41 2.67 11.95 3.73
N ASN A 42 3.67 12.84 3.82
CA ASN A 42 3.71 14.09 3.05
C ASN A 42 3.77 13.80 1.54
N ALA A 43 4.68 12.92 1.11
CA ALA A 43 4.85 12.59 -0.30
C ALA A 43 3.61 11.93 -0.91
N VAL A 44 2.93 11.05 -0.15
CA VAL A 44 1.81 10.24 -0.63
C VAL A 44 0.45 10.91 -0.39
N LEU A 45 0.17 11.38 0.85
CA LEU A 45 -1.17 11.84 1.23
C LEU A 45 -1.36 13.37 1.19
N LEU A 46 -0.32 14.17 1.47
CA LEU A 46 -0.48 15.61 1.66
C LEU A 46 -0.07 16.44 0.44
N ARG A 47 1.00 16.03 -0.23
CA ARG A 47 1.52 16.76 -1.38
C ARG A 47 0.58 16.61 -2.58
N PRO A 48 0.15 17.73 -3.22
CA PRO A 48 -0.70 17.69 -4.41
C PRO A 48 -0.11 16.79 -5.51
N LEU A 49 -0.97 16.20 -6.35
CA LEU A 49 -0.53 15.45 -7.52
C LEU A 49 0.27 16.36 -8.47
N PRO A 50 1.27 15.82 -9.21
CA PRO A 50 2.13 16.61 -10.10
C PRO A 50 1.43 16.95 -11.42
N TYR A 51 0.17 17.33 -11.37
CA TYR A 51 -0.66 17.66 -12.52
C TYR A 51 -1.16 19.11 -12.43
N LYS A 52 -1.66 19.63 -13.54
CA LYS A 52 -2.27 20.95 -13.59
C LYS A 52 -3.58 20.95 -12.82
N ASP A 53 -3.75 21.92 -11.90
CA ASP A 53 -4.96 22.09 -11.05
C ASP A 53 -5.47 20.78 -10.42
N PRO A 54 -4.62 20.07 -9.62
CA PRO A 54 -4.87 18.69 -9.21
C PRO A 54 -6.13 18.54 -8.34
N ASP A 55 -6.54 19.56 -7.61
CA ASP A 55 -7.73 19.54 -6.75
C ASP A 55 -9.04 19.51 -7.56
N ARG A 56 -8.98 19.88 -8.85
CA ARG A 56 -10.11 19.85 -9.78
C ARG A 56 -10.14 18.61 -10.67
N LEU A 57 -9.16 17.69 -10.53
CA LEU A 57 -9.09 16.45 -11.29
C LEU A 57 -9.92 15.36 -10.63
N TYR A 58 -10.79 14.74 -11.42
CA TYR A 58 -11.66 13.65 -10.99
C TYR A 58 -11.59 12.48 -11.97
N PHE A 59 -11.55 11.26 -11.43
CA PHE A 59 -11.87 10.09 -12.20
C PHE A 59 -13.39 10.00 -12.42
N ALA A 60 -13.79 9.63 -13.63
CA ALA A 60 -15.16 9.24 -13.93
C ALA A 60 -15.21 7.72 -14.14
N ILE A 61 -15.58 7.02 -13.09
CA ILE A 61 -15.48 5.57 -12.95
C ILE A 61 -16.86 4.95 -13.15
N SER A 62 -16.95 3.88 -13.94
CA SER A 62 -18.20 3.16 -14.07
C SER A 62 -18.30 2.01 -13.06
N ASP A 63 -19.44 1.89 -12.40
CA ASP A 63 -19.82 0.79 -11.53
C ASP A 63 -21.04 0.08 -12.11
N MET A 64 -21.05 -1.25 -12.06
CA MET A 64 -22.22 -2.07 -12.40
C MET A 64 -22.88 -2.54 -11.10
N ARG A 65 -23.67 -1.67 -10.48
CA ARG A 65 -24.16 -1.87 -9.10
C ARG A 65 -24.98 -3.12 -8.89
N LYS A 66 -25.84 -3.49 -9.85
CA LYS A 66 -26.67 -4.71 -9.78
C LYS A 66 -25.88 -6.00 -9.91
N ARG A 67 -24.63 -5.91 -10.39
CA ARG A 67 -23.70 -7.05 -10.57
C ARG A 67 -22.53 -7.03 -9.60
N ASN A 68 -22.51 -6.06 -8.68
CA ASN A 68 -21.43 -5.84 -7.72
C ASN A 68 -20.03 -5.75 -8.40
N VAL A 69 -19.95 -5.06 -9.55
CA VAL A 69 -18.69 -4.76 -10.24
C VAL A 69 -18.39 -3.28 -10.03
N LYS A 70 -17.24 -2.99 -9.45
CA LYS A 70 -16.71 -1.64 -9.22
C LYS A 70 -15.55 -1.37 -10.17
N ASP A 71 -15.28 -0.08 -10.36
CA ASP A 71 -14.09 0.42 -11.07
C ASP A 71 -13.93 -0.17 -12.48
N PHE A 72 -15.05 -0.30 -13.18
CA PHE A 72 -15.11 -0.90 -14.52
C PHE A 72 -14.76 0.13 -15.60
N PRO A 73 -13.87 -0.19 -16.56
CA PRO A 73 -13.53 0.73 -17.64
C PRO A 73 -14.74 1.09 -18.54
N LEU A 74 -14.64 2.22 -19.24
CA LEU A 74 -15.64 2.67 -20.19
C LEU A 74 -15.33 2.13 -21.60
N SER A 75 -16.38 1.90 -22.39
CA SER A 75 -16.24 1.73 -23.84
C SER A 75 -16.11 3.09 -24.54
N ASN A 76 -15.64 3.08 -25.80
CA ASN A 76 -15.55 4.31 -26.60
C ASN A 76 -16.88 5.07 -26.64
N ALA A 77 -18.00 4.38 -26.92
CA ALA A 77 -19.31 5.00 -27.00
C ALA A 77 -19.78 5.55 -25.66
N ASN A 78 -19.59 4.81 -24.55
CA ASN A 78 -19.98 5.29 -23.21
C ASN A 78 -19.14 6.50 -22.78
N PHE A 79 -17.84 6.53 -23.12
CA PHE A 79 -16.99 7.68 -22.88
C PHE A 79 -17.43 8.91 -23.67
N LEU A 80 -17.73 8.76 -24.95
CA LEU A 80 -18.20 9.85 -25.81
C LEU A 80 -19.55 10.41 -25.34
N ASP A 81 -20.48 9.54 -24.95
CA ASP A 81 -21.75 9.97 -24.35
C ASP A 81 -21.54 10.75 -23.06
N LEU A 82 -20.64 10.27 -22.17
CA LEU A 82 -20.28 10.95 -20.94
C LEU A 82 -19.67 12.33 -21.25
N ARG A 83 -18.67 12.39 -22.14
CA ARG A 83 -17.99 13.63 -22.53
C ARG A 83 -18.98 14.68 -23.02
N ASN A 84 -19.88 14.28 -23.94
CA ASN A 84 -20.84 15.18 -24.53
C ASN A 84 -21.91 15.64 -23.51
N GLY A 85 -22.43 14.70 -22.69
CA GLY A 85 -23.47 14.99 -21.72
C GLY A 85 -22.99 15.74 -20.47
N THR A 86 -21.66 15.80 -20.24
CA THR A 86 -21.06 16.51 -19.10
C THR A 86 -20.24 17.73 -19.49
N ALA A 87 -20.33 18.17 -20.75
CA ALA A 87 -19.62 19.38 -21.25
C ALA A 87 -19.98 20.68 -20.49
N GLY A 88 -21.12 20.71 -19.79
CA GLY A 88 -21.54 21.83 -18.94
C GLY A 88 -20.74 21.91 -17.62
N VAL A 89 -20.20 20.80 -17.11
CA VAL A 89 -19.55 20.71 -15.79
C VAL A 89 -18.05 20.45 -15.85
N PHE A 90 -17.56 19.73 -16.87
CA PHE A 90 -16.13 19.56 -17.10
C PHE A 90 -15.61 20.66 -18.04
N GLU A 91 -14.42 21.19 -17.71
CA GLU A 91 -13.63 22.02 -18.61
C GLU A 91 -13.08 21.15 -19.74
N GLU A 92 -12.49 20.02 -19.39
CA GLU A 92 -12.01 18.98 -20.28
C GLU A 92 -12.26 17.59 -19.66
N LEU A 93 -12.61 16.63 -20.52
CA LEU A 93 -12.67 15.21 -20.18
C LEU A 93 -11.81 14.43 -21.17
N GLY A 94 -10.81 13.72 -20.66
CA GLY A 94 -9.90 12.86 -21.40
C GLY A 94 -10.03 11.41 -20.94
N ALA A 95 -9.48 10.50 -21.74
CA ALA A 95 -9.42 9.09 -21.41
C ALA A 95 -8.05 8.50 -21.72
N VAL A 96 -7.71 7.45 -21.00
CA VAL A 96 -6.46 6.69 -21.16
C VAL A 96 -6.72 5.21 -21.03
N SER A 97 -6.00 4.42 -21.83
CA SER A 97 -5.80 2.98 -21.65
C SER A 97 -4.31 2.67 -21.79
N THR A 98 -3.83 1.63 -21.12
CA THR A 98 -2.42 1.23 -21.17
C THR A 98 -2.27 -0.24 -21.48
N GLY A 99 -1.07 -0.63 -21.86
CA GLY A 99 -0.75 -2.03 -22.10
C GLY A 99 0.72 -2.20 -22.48
N ARG A 100 1.05 -3.44 -22.86
CA ARG A 100 2.40 -3.83 -23.26
C ARG A 100 2.37 -4.39 -24.66
N ALA A 101 3.43 -4.14 -25.41
CA ALA A 101 3.58 -4.68 -26.75
C ALA A 101 5.06 -4.99 -27.02
N THR A 102 5.29 -5.81 -28.04
CA THR A 102 6.64 -6.11 -28.50
C THR A 102 6.87 -5.38 -29.81
N VAL A 103 8.00 -4.69 -29.90
CA VAL A 103 8.49 -4.03 -31.10
C VAL A 103 9.87 -4.57 -31.45
N PRO A 104 10.19 -4.80 -32.73
CA PRO A 104 11.56 -5.18 -33.11
C PRO A 104 12.50 -3.99 -32.97
N ARG A 105 13.72 -4.25 -32.54
CA ARG A 105 14.86 -3.32 -32.62
C ARG A 105 15.44 -3.30 -34.03
N GLU A 106 16.45 -2.47 -34.25
CA GLU A 106 17.18 -2.42 -35.53
C GLU A 106 17.86 -3.74 -35.86
N ASP A 107 18.36 -4.47 -34.85
CA ASP A 107 18.94 -5.81 -34.97
C ASP A 107 17.89 -6.94 -35.04
N GLN A 108 16.61 -6.58 -35.23
CA GLN A 108 15.46 -7.48 -35.23
C GLN A 108 15.19 -8.20 -33.89
N SER A 109 15.94 -7.93 -32.84
CA SER A 109 15.64 -8.45 -31.51
C SER A 109 14.35 -7.84 -30.95
N PRO A 110 13.49 -8.62 -30.26
CA PRO A 110 12.24 -8.12 -29.71
C PRO A 110 12.51 -7.24 -28.46
N GLU A 111 11.86 -6.09 -28.38
CA GLU A 111 11.86 -5.22 -27.20
C GLU A 111 10.42 -5.05 -26.70
N GLN A 112 10.21 -5.21 -25.39
CA GLN A 112 8.95 -4.85 -24.77
C GLN A 112 8.86 -3.35 -24.59
N ILE A 113 7.75 -2.76 -25.03
CA ILE A 113 7.38 -1.39 -24.72
C ILE A 113 6.09 -1.35 -23.91
N ARG A 114 6.03 -0.41 -23.01
CA ARG A 114 4.80 -0.04 -22.30
C ARG A 114 4.17 1.11 -23.09
N TRP A 115 2.90 0.96 -23.41
CA TRP A 115 2.22 1.99 -24.17
C TRP A 115 1.01 2.53 -23.41
N ALA A 116 0.67 3.77 -23.72
CA ALA A 116 -0.60 4.38 -23.36
C ALA A 116 -1.30 4.93 -24.61
N ALA A 117 -2.59 4.67 -24.74
CA ALA A 117 -3.45 5.30 -25.72
C ALA A 117 -4.33 6.34 -25.00
N VAL A 118 -4.23 7.59 -25.43
CA VAL A 118 -4.86 8.74 -24.77
C VAL A 118 -5.68 9.57 -25.74
N THR A 119 -6.72 10.23 -25.26
CA THR A 119 -7.43 11.23 -26.07
C THR A 119 -6.50 12.41 -26.39
N PRO A 120 -6.65 13.07 -27.54
CA PRO A 120 -5.74 14.15 -27.96
C PRO A 120 -5.56 15.30 -26.96
N ASN A 121 -6.58 15.59 -26.18
CA ASN A 121 -6.54 16.64 -25.14
C ASN A 121 -5.85 16.21 -23.82
N PHE A 122 -5.34 14.98 -23.74
CA PHE A 122 -4.90 14.37 -22.48
C PHE A 122 -3.75 15.14 -21.80
N PHE A 123 -2.68 15.48 -22.55
CA PHE A 123 -1.55 16.19 -21.95
C PHE A 123 -1.93 17.63 -21.57
N ARG A 124 -2.77 18.30 -22.35
CA ARG A 124 -3.35 19.62 -22.01
C ARG A 124 -4.19 19.53 -20.73
N LEU A 125 -5.00 18.48 -20.58
CA LEU A 125 -5.78 18.18 -19.37
C LEU A 125 -4.88 17.94 -18.17
N MET A 126 -3.86 17.11 -18.30
CA MET A 126 -3.02 16.68 -17.17
C MET A 126 -1.87 17.66 -16.88
N GLY A 127 -1.56 18.58 -17.81
CA GLY A 127 -0.42 19.50 -17.70
C GLY A 127 0.91 18.89 -18.16
N GLY A 128 0.85 17.79 -18.93
CA GLY A 128 2.02 17.20 -19.56
C GLY A 128 2.66 18.17 -20.56
N GLN A 129 3.99 18.26 -20.54
CA GLN A 129 4.73 19.19 -21.41
C GLN A 129 5.61 18.41 -22.39
N VAL A 130 5.59 18.84 -23.64
CA VAL A 130 6.45 18.34 -24.70
C VAL A 130 7.78 19.08 -24.66
N ALA A 131 8.90 18.35 -24.72
CA ALA A 131 10.25 18.90 -24.78
C ALA A 131 10.71 19.17 -26.22
N LEU A 132 10.30 18.28 -27.15
CA LEU A 132 10.63 18.36 -28.58
C LEU A 132 9.39 18.04 -29.40
N GLY A 133 9.19 18.73 -30.52
CA GLY A 133 8.04 18.53 -31.39
C GLY A 133 6.78 19.22 -30.91
N ARG A 134 5.62 18.57 -31.09
CA ARG A 134 4.30 19.09 -30.69
C ARG A 134 3.52 18.11 -29.82
N ASP A 135 2.53 18.65 -29.09
CA ASP A 135 1.48 17.85 -28.45
C ASP A 135 0.51 17.27 -29.48
N PHE A 136 -0.34 16.36 -29.07
CA PHE A 136 -1.46 15.90 -29.88
C PHE A 136 -2.43 17.05 -30.16
N ASP A 137 -2.96 17.06 -31.35
CA ASP A 137 -4.07 17.91 -31.74
C ASP A 137 -5.34 17.08 -32.01
N ASP A 138 -6.48 17.74 -32.15
CA ASP A 138 -7.78 17.08 -32.33
C ASP A 138 -7.85 16.28 -33.65
N ALA A 139 -7.04 16.61 -34.65
CA ALA A 139 -6.94 15.87 -35.90
C ALA A 139 -6.30 14.49 -35.73
N ASP A 140 -5.36 14.36 -34.75
CA ASP A 140 -4.71 13.09 -34.43
C ASP A 140 -5.70 12.04 -33.89
N GLY A 141 -6.80 12.50 -33.29
CA GLY A 141 -7.87 11.66 -32.72
C GLY A 141 -9.05 11.39 -33.65
N GLN A 142 -9.05 11.85 -34.87
CA GLN A 142 -10.13 11.60 -35.80
C GLN A 142 -10.27 10.11 -36.08
N PRO A 143 -11.49 9.57 -36.13
CA PRO A 143 -11.72 8.18 -36.46
C PRO A 143 -11.10 7.79 -37.80
N GLN A 144 -10.69 6.52 -37.94
CA GLN A 144 -10.28 5.98 -39.24
C GLN A 144 -11.42 6.13 -40.25
N PRO A 145 -11.12 6.52 -41.49
CA PRO A 145 -12.13 6.55 -42.55
C PRO A 145 -12.79 5.16 -42.67
N ALA A 146 -14.12 5.14 -42.84
CA ALA A 146 -14.84 3.90 -43.08
C ALA A 146 -14.30 3.25 -44.37
N GLN A 147 -13.78 2.04 -44.23
CA GLN A 147 -13.38 1.28 -45.45
C GLN A 147 -14.65 0.81 -46.15
N PRO A 148 -14.80 1.09 -47.45
CA PRO A 148 -15.91 0.56 -48.22
C PRO A 148 -15.83 -0.98 -48.20
N VAL A 149 -16.94 -1.63 -47.87
CA VAL A 149 -17.03 -3.09 -47.94
C VAL A 149 -16.81 -3.48 -49.41
N PRO A 150 -15.76 -4.24 -49.77
CA PRO A 150 -15.54 -4.62 -51.18
C PRO A 150 -16.74 -5.43 -51.69
N ALA A 151 -17.25 -5.06 -52.87
CA ALA A 151 -18.19 -5.92 -53.53
C ALA A 151 -17.53 -7.29 -53.82
N ALA A 152 -18.27 -8.38 -53.63
CA ALA A 152 -17.75 -9.72 -53.82
C ALA A 152 -17.03 -9.84 -55.17
N GLY A 153 -15.70 -10.12 -55.14
CA GLY A 153 -14.90 -10.32 -56.32
C GLY A 153 -14.05 -9.12 -56.81
N THR A 154 -14.10 -7.96 -56.14
CA THR A 154 -13.20 -6.83 -56.46
C THR A 154 -12.08 -6.77 -55.42
N PRO A 155 -10.79 -6.56 -55.86
CA PRO A 155 -9.71 -6.27 -54.89
C PRO A 155 -10.05 -5.02 -54.11
N ALA A 156 -9.90 -5.08 -52.79
CA ALA A 156 -10.12 -3.95 -51.94
C ALA A 156 -9.13 -2.82 -52.27
N GLN A 157 -9.57 -1.84 -53.05
CA GLN A 157 -8.90 -0.54 -53.15
C GLN A 157 -9.24 0.29 -51.90
N GLY A 158 -8.73 -0.14 -50.76
CA GLY A 158 -8.90 0.60 -49.51
C GLY A 158 -7.98 1.79 -49.46
N GLN A 159 -8.49 2.94 -48.97
CA GLN A 159 -7.64 4.03 -48.55
C GLN A 159 -6.65 3.50 -47.53
N GLN A 160 -5.39 3.89 -47.61
CA GLN A 160 -4.39 3.52 -46.59
C GLN A 160 -4.88 4.00 -45.22
N PRO A 161 -4.83 3.15 -44.21
CA PRO A 161 -5.19 3.59 -42.86
C PRO A 161 -4.31 4.74 -42.42
N LEU A 162 -4.90 5.72 -41.74
CA LEU A 162 -4.15 6.84 -41.14
C LEU A 162 -3.11 6.30 -40.19
N PRO A 163 -1.87 6.87 -40.15
CA PRO A 163 -0.82 6.44 -39.23
C PRO A 163 -1.25 6.65 -37.78
N LEU A 164 -0.77 5.79 -36.89
CA LEU A 164 -0.82 6.09 -35.45
C LEU A 164 0.11 7.26 -35.13
N ILE A 165 -0.37 8.20 -34.34
CA ILE A 165 0.44 9.35 -33.93
C ILE A 165 0.98 9.06 -32.51
N ALA A 166 2.31 9.23 -32.35
CA ALA A 166 2.99 8.85 -31.12
C ALA A 166 3.81 10.00 -30.52
N ILE A 167 3.79 10.10 -29.20
CA ILE A 167 4.72 10.91 -28.39
C ILE A 167 5.53 9.96 -27.52
N LEU A 168 6.86 10.12 -27.49
CA LEU A 168 7.76 9.27 -26.70
C LEU A 168 7.93 9.83 -25.28
N SER A 169 8.09 8.97 -24.30
CA SER A 169 8.61 9.39 -23.01
C SER A 169 10.09 9.81 -23.13
N HIS A 170 10.54 10.74 -22.30
CA HIS A 170 11.94 11.17 -22.31
C HIS A 170 12.92 10.01 -22.07
N ALA A 171 12.58 9.12 -21.12
CA ALA A 171 13.41 7.98 -20.78
C ALA A 171 13.54 6.98 -21.94
N TYR A 172 12.46 6.71 -22.65
CA TYR A 172 12.47 5.82 -23.82
C TYR A 172 13.24 6.43 -24.99
N TRP A 173 13.04 7.74 -25.26
CA TRP A 173 13.78 8.47 -26.27
C TRP A 173 15.31 8.42 -26.03
N GLN A 174 15.74 8.64 -24.78
CA GLN A 174 17.17 8.50 -24.43
C GLN A 174 17.69 7.06 -24.59
N ARG A 175 16.93 6.07 -24.09
CA ARG A 175 17.33 4.66 -24.07
C ARG A 175 17.41 4.06 -25.46
N ARG A 176 16.44 4.32 -26.33
CA ARG A 176 16.33 3.69 -27.63
C ARG A 176 16.99 4.50 -28.76
N PHE A 177 16.88 5.81 -28.72
CA PHE A 177 17.31 6.70 -29.79
C PHE A 177 18.50 7.59 -29.41
N GLY A 178 19.13 7.34 -28.24
CA GLY A 178 20.32 8.08 -27.80
C GLY A 178 20.10 9.60 -27.66
N GLY A 179 18.86 10.05 -27.52
CA GLY A 179 18.54 11.48 -27.45
C GLY A 179 18.56 12.20 -28.80
N ASN A 180 18.48 11.47 -29.93
CA ASN A 180 18.49 12.06 -31.26
C ASN A 180 17.19 12.83 -31.52
N ALA A 181 17.31 14.16 -31.72
CA ALA A 181 16.17 15.04 -31.96
C ALA A 181 15.53 14.84 -33.34
N SER A 182 16.28 14.30 -34.32
CA SER A 182 15.78 14.13 -35.70
C SER A 182 14.70 13.05 -35.81
N ILE A 183 14.45 12.28 -34.77
CA ILE A 183 13.40 11.23 -34.79
C ILE A 183 11.97 11.81 -34.84
N VAL A 184 11.79 13.08 -34.43
CA VAL A 184 10.50 13.77 -34.49
C VAL A 184 10.15 14.07 -35.94
N GLY A 185 8.94 13.74 -36.36
CA GLY A 185 8.47 13.84 -37.73
C GLY A 185 8.73 12.60 -38.56
N HIS A 186 9.45 11.58 -38.05
CA HIS A 186 9.77 10.37 -38.75
C HIS A 186 8.93 9.17 -38.26
N PRO A 187 8.76 8.11 -39.10
CA PRO A 187 8.14 6.88 -38.70
C PRO A 187 8.93 6.17 -37.57
N MET A 188 8.22 5.63 -36.59
CA MET A 188 8.82 4.81 -35.55
C MET A 188 9.30 3.47 -36.11
N PRO A 189 10.60 3.13 -36.04
CA PRO A 189 11.09 1.85 -36.48
C PRO A 189 10.46 0.68 -35.71
N GLY A 190 10.00 -0.36 -36.43
CA GLY A 190 9.38 -1.52 -35.80
C GLY A 190 7.94 -1.31 -35.33
N ALA A 191 7.21 -0.44 -35.98
CA ALA A 191 5.93 0.11 -35.55
C ALA A 191 4.85 -0.88 -35.14
N ILE A 192 4.17 -0.54 -34.04
CA ILE A 192 2.78 -0.93 -33.75
C ILE A 192 1.90 -0.10 -34.69
N GLY A 193 0.92 -0.73 -35.38
CA GLY A 193 -0.05 0.04 -36.13
C GLY A 193 -0.39 -0.52 -37.52
N GLY A 194 0.05 -1.72 -37.83
CA GLY A 194 -0.31 -2.38 -39.11
C GLY A 194 0.18 -1.60 -40.35
N GLN A 195 -0.61 -1.59 -41.44
CA GLN A 195 -0.24 -1.00 -42.71
C GLN A 195 -0.08 0.54 -42.68
N GLY A 196 -0.63 1.23 -41.68
CA GLY A 196 -0.53 2.71 -41.55
C GLY A 196 0.75 3.24 -40.89
N GLY A 197 1.50 2.34 -40.23
CA GLY A 197 2.71 2.75 -39.49
C GLY A 197 2.42 3.65 -38.25
N THR A 198 3.49 4.09 -37.57
CA THR A 198 3.44 5.01 -36.42
C THR A 198 4.33 6.20 -36.70
N GLN A 199 3.82 7.44 -36.57
CA GLN A 199 4.57 8.66 -36.74
C GLN A 199 4.87 9.29 -35.38
N ILE A 200 6.13 9.58 -35.10
CA ILE A 200 6.57 10.28 -33.88
C ILE A 200 6.40 11.79 -34.10
N VAL A 201 5.58 12.45 -33.26
CA VAL A 201 5.33 13.91 -33.35
C VAL A 201 5.96 14.70 -32.21
N GLY A 202 6.36 14.03 -31.11
CA GLY A 202 6.97 14.72 -29.98
C GLY A 202 7.65 13.78 -28.98
N VAL A 203 8.34 14.43 -28.03
CA VAL A 203 8.96 13.79 -26.87
C VAL A 203 8.55 14.57 -25.61
N LEU A 204 8.06 13.87 -24.58
CA LEU A 204 7.68 14.49 -23.31
C LEU A 204 8.90 15.00 -22.54
N LYS A 205 8.68 15.99 -21.68
CA LYS A 205 9.66 16.35 -20.64
C LYS A 205 9.82 15.18 -19.64
N PRO A 206 11.01 15.09 -18.98
CA PRO A 206 11.21 14.04 -17.97
C PRO A 206 10.23 14.17 -16.80
N GLY A 207 9.84 13.01 -16.20
CA GLY A 207 9.09 12.96 -14.95
C GLY A 207 7.56 12.94 -15.10
N PHE A 208 7.00 12.86 -16.31
CA PHE A 208 5.57 12.66 -16.47
C PHE A 208 5.20 11.18 -16.24
N GLU A 209 4.33 10.92 -15.26
CA GLU A 209 3.88 9.59 -14.86
C GLU A 209 2.35 9.55 -14.78
N LEU A 210 1.79 8.36 -15.02
CA LEU A 210 0.38 8.07 -14.77
C LEU A 210 0.21 7.56 -13.33
N LEU A 211 -0.55 8.28 -12.53
CA LEU A 211 -0.87 7.88 -11.17
C LEU A 211 -2.29 7.31 -11.12
N PHE A 212 -2.38 6.00 -10.94
CA PHE A 212 -3.61 5.25 -10.76
C PHE A 212 -3.52 4.41 -9.49
N PRO A 213 -4.66 3.95 -8.93
CA PRO A 213 -4.66 2.91 -7.91
C PRO A 213 -3.96 1.64 -8.41
N ALA A 214 -3.35 0.87 -7.52
CA ALA A 214 -2.59 -0.32 -7.88
C ALA A 214 -3.45 -1.40 -8.55
N ASP A 215 -4.72 -1.51 -8.15
CA ASP A 215 -5.72 -2.46 -8.68
C ASP A 215 -6.24 -2.08 -10.09
N ALA A 216 -6.04 -0.85 -10.54
CA ALA A 216 -6.43 -0.40 -11.88
C ALA A 216 -5.61 -1.07 -13.00
N ASN A 217 -4.55 -1.80 -12.69
CA ASN A 217 -3.67 -2.51 -13.62
C ASN A 217 -3.18 -1.62 -14.78
N MET A 218 -2.83 -0.37 -14.46
CA MET A 218 -2.36 0.62 -15.42
C MET A 218 -0.83 0.73 -15.39
N GLU A 219 -0.22 0.87 -16.56
CA GLU A 219 1.23 1.10 -16.66
C GLU A 219 1.57 2.52 -16.19
N PRO A 220 2.31 2.69 -15.09
CA PRO A 220 2.56 4.02 -14.52
C PRO A 220 3.54 4.87 -15.35
N ARG A 221 4.43 4.22 -16.11
CA ARG A 221 5.48 4.86 -16.91
C ARG A 221 5.48 4.34 -18.33
N PRO A 222 4.52 4.73 -19.18
CA PRO A 222 4.51 4.36 -20.57
C PRO A 222 5.77 4.85 -21.31
N ASP A 223 6.30 4.01 -22.19
CA ASP A 223 7.43 4.32 -23.07
C ASP A 223 6.94 5.14 -24.27
N VAL A 224 5.77 4.77 -24.81
CA VAL A 224 5.15 5.40 -26.00
C VAL A 224 3.70 5.75 -25.70
N TRP A 225 3.30 6.95 -26.10
CA TRP A 225 1.95 7.47 -25.96
C TRP A 225 1.32 7.62 -27.35
N PHE A 226 0.14 7.05 -27.55
CA PHE A 226 -0.59 7.13 -28.82
C PHE A 226 -1.82 8.00 -28.69
N ALA A 227 -2.10 8.82 -29.70
CA ALA A 227 -3.38 9.48 -29.84
C ALA A 227 -4.44 8.43 -30.19
N THR A 228 -5.45 8.28 -29.33
CA THR A 228 -6.52 7.31 -29.59
C THR A 228 -7.55 7.89 -30.54
N ARG A 229 -7.97 7.08 -31.55
CA ARG A 229 -8.99 7.41 -32.52
C ARG A 229 -10.33 6.81 -32.09
N LEU A 230 -11.14 7.60 -31.35
CA LEU A 230 -12.40 7.11 -30.81
C LEU A 230 -13.50 7.13 -31.87
N ALA A 231 -13.95 5.95 -32.29
CA ALA A 231 -15.16 5.81 -33.08
C ALA A 231 -16.38 5.61 -32.17
N TYR A 232 -17.51 6.27 -32.51
CA TYR A 232 -18.78 6.03 -31.83
C TYR A 232 -19.45 4.78 -32.41
N ASP A 233 -19.33 3.66 -31.70
CA ASP A 233 -19.88 2.39 -32.08
C ASP A 233 -20.88 1.87 -31.04
N ASN A 234 -22.16 1.93 -31.36
CA ASN A 234 -23.23 1.44 -30.47
C ASN A 234 -23.25 -0.09 -30.37
N ALA A 235 -22.78 -0.81 -31.37
CA ALA A 235 -22.76 -2.25 -31.38
C ALA A 235 -21.70 -2.81 -30.41
N ASN A 236 -20.64 -2.07 -30.18
CA ASN A 236 -19.48 -2.53 -29.42
C ASN A 236 -19.33 -1.84 -28.02
N ARG A 237 -20.45 -1.56 -27.34
CA ARG A 237 -20.42 -0.98 -25.98
C ARG A 237 -19.83 -1.92 -24.91
N ASN A 238 -19.57 -3.18 -25.27
CA ASN A 238 -18.95 -4.16 -24.36
C ASN A 238 -17.42 -4.16 -24.42
N SER A 239 -16.81 -3.58 -25.45
CA SER A 239 -15.36 -3.41 -25.54
C SER A 239 -14.95 -2.25 -24.66
N VAL A 240 -14.50 -2.56 -23.46
CA VAL A 240 -14.18 -1.59 -22.40
C VAL A 240 -12.68 -1.59 -22.13
N SER A 241 -12.06 -0.42 -22.16
CA SER A 241 -10.64 -0.25 -21.89
C SER A 241 -10.26 1.16 -21.40
N LEU A 242 -11.21 2.09 -21.43
CA LEU A 242 -10.91 3.50 -21.17
C LEU A 242 -11.16 3.88 -19.71
N HIS A 243 -10.15 4.49 -19.11
CA HIS A 243 -10.27 5.18 -17.83
C HIS A 243 -10.39 6.67 -18.08
N ALA A 244 -11.51 7.27 -17.62
CA ALA A 244 -11.81 8.67 -17.88
C ALA A 244 -11.34 9.56 -16.73
N ILE A 245 -10.67 10.66 -17.07
CA ILE A 245 -10.22 11.72 -16.15
C ILE A 245 -10.75 13.05 -16.66
N GLY A 246 -11.33 13.87 -15.77
CA GLY A 246 -11.84 15.18 -16.14
C GLY A 246 -11.43 16.26 -15.16
N ARG A 247 -11.26 17.48 -15.67
CA ARG A 247 -11.09 18.69 -14.85
C ARG A 247 -12.43 19.41 -14.77
N LEU A 248 -12.91 19.62 -13.54
CA LEU A 248 -14.12 20.42 -13.31
C LEU A 248 -13.90 21.87 -13.68
N LYS A 249 -14.93 22.53 -14.22
CA LYS A 249 -14.95 24.00 -14.44
C LYS A 249 -14.83 24.74 -13.11
N ASP A 250 -14.36 25.98 -13.15
CA ASP A 250 -14.28 26.83 -11.98
C ASP A 250 -15.67 27.04 -11.38
N GLY A 251 -15.77 26.90 -10.05
CA GLY A 251 -17.01 27.05 -9.29
C GLY A 251 -17.98 25.87 -9.36
N VAL A 252 -17.70 24.81 -10.16
CA VAL A 252 -18.51 23.60 -10.19
C VAL A 252 -18.16 22.68 -9.00
N THR A 253 -19.14 22.34 -8.22
CA THR A 253 -18.97 21.40 -7.11
C THR A 253 -18.99 19.93 -7.58
N ARG A 254 -18.34 19.02 -6.80
CA ARG A 254 -18.44 17.57 -7.05
C ARG A 254 -19.91 17.10 -7.14
N ALA A 255 -20.81 17.63 -6.30
CA ALA A 255 -22.20 17.21 -6.29
C ALA A 255 -22.93 17.55 -7.60
N GLN A 256 -22.69 18.75 -8.15
CA GLN A 256 -23.25 19.16 -9.45
C GLN A 256 -22.72 18.27 -10.58
N ALA A 257 -21.40 18.03 -10.60
CA ALA A 257 -20.79 17.16 -11.60
C ALA A 257 -21.28 15.70 -11.48
N GLN A 258 -21.43 15.19 -10.25
CA GLN A 258 -21.99 13.84 -10.01
C GLN A 258 -23.43 13.73 -10.52
N SER A 259 -24.26 14.76 -10.32
CA SER A 259 -25.63 14.79 -10.83
C SER A 259 -25.68 14.80 -12.37
N ALA A 260 -24.78 15.53 -13.03
CA ALA A 260 -24.65 15.53 -14.49
C ALA A 260 -24.23 14.15 -15.02
N ALA A 261 -23.21 13.53 -14.41
CA ALA A 261 -22.77 12.18 -14.77
C ALA A 261 -23.89 11.12 -14.58
N GLU A 262 -24.66 11.23 -13.50
CA GLU A 262 -25.79 10.34 -13.24
C GLU A 262 -26.94 10.54 -14.23
N LEU A 263 -27.17 11.76 -14.71
CA LEU A 263 -28.18 12.02 -15.78
C LEU A 263 -27.77 11.29 -17.07
N VAL A 264 -26.48 11.32 -17.44
CA VAL A 264 -25.96 10.55 -18.58
C VAL A 264 -26.12 9.06 -18.34
N ALA A 265 -25.72 8.55 -17.18
CA ALA A 265 -25.86 7.14 -16.83
C ALA A 265 -27.33 6.68 -16.85
N ALA A 266 -28.27 7.51 -16.38
CA ALA A 266 -29.70 7.23 -16.43
C ALA A 266 -30.22 7.13 -17.89
N GLY A 267 -29.77 8.02 -18.76
CA GLY A 267 -30.05 7.96 -20.18
C GLY A 267 -29.53 6.68 -20.83
N LEU A 268 -28.28 6.31 -20.52
CA LEU A 268 -27.67 5.07 -21.00
C LEU A 268 -28.42 3.83 -20.51
N ARG A 269 -28.80 3.79 -19.23
CA ARG A 269 -29.62 2.68 -18.68
C ARG A 269 -30.97 2.54 -19.34
N LYS A 270 -31.61 3.65 -19.72
CA LYS A 270 -32.91 3.66 -20.41
C LYS A 270 -32.78 3.15 -21.84
N ASN A 271 -31.76 3.58 -22.56
CA ASN A 271 -31.61 3.31 -23.98
C ASN A 271 -30.93 1.96 -24.30
N PHE A 272 -30.13 1.40 -23.35
CA PHE A 272 -29.41 0.16 -23.57
C PHE A 272 -29.73 -0.87 -22.46
N ILE A 273 -30.43 -1.91 -22.84
CA ILE A 273 -30.90 -2.99 -21.93
C ILE A 273 -29.75 -3.54 -21.09
N ILE A 274 -28.58 -3.76 -21.70
CA ILE A 274 -27.40 -4.30 -21.02
C ILE A 274 -26.93 -3.38 -19.88
N LEU A 275 -26.90 -2.07 -20.11
CA LEU A 275 -26.47 -1.08 -19.13
C LEU A 275 -27.56 -0.88 -18.06
N GLY A 276 -28.85 -0.98 -18.43
CA GLY A 276 -29.98 -0.95 -17.51
C GLY A 276 -30.01 -2.15 -16.56
N THR A 277 -29.78 -3.35 -17.09
CA THR A 277 -29.77 -4.59 -16.31
C THR A 277 -28.52 -4.72 -15.43
N SER A 278 -27.38 -4.13 -15.83
CA SER A 278 -26.19 -4.06 -14.99
C SER A 278 -26.25 -3.01 -13.89
N GLY A 279 -27.20 -2.05 -14.02
CA GLY A 279 -27.26 -0.92 -13.10
C GLY A 279 -26.06 0.01 -13.23
N LEU A 280 -25.69 0.36 -14.48
CA LEU A 280 -24.57 1.29 -14.74
C LEU A 280 -24.71 2.55 -13.89
N PHE A 281 -23.68 2.91 -13.17
CA PHE A 281 -23.56 4.13 -12.40
C PHE A 281 -22.18 4.74 -12.70
N ILE A 282 -22.12 6.04 -12.93
CA ILE A 282 -20.86 6.75 -13.14
C ILE A 282 -20.54 7.52 -11.87
N ARG A 283 -19.49 7.09 -11.16
CA ARG A 283 -19.03 7.68 -9.92
C ARG A 283 -17.88 8.66 -10.22
N LEU A 284 -18.00 9.88 -9.67
CA LEU A 284 -16.92 10.86 -9.72
C LEU A 284 -16.15 10.82 -8.40
N GLU A 285 -14.86 10.51 -8.50
CA GLU A 285 -13.95 10.44 -7.35
C GLU A 285 -12.76 11.39 -7.58
N SER A 286 -12.39 12.17 -6.53
CA SER A 286 -11.17 12.99 -6.61
C SER A 286 -9.97 12.10 -6.95
N MET A 287 -9.21 12.50 -7.97
CA MET A 287 -8.07 11.71 -8.43
C MET A 287 -7.07 11.46 -7.30
N HIS A 288 -6.74 12.50 -6.51
CA HIS A 288 -5.83 12.38 -5.38
C HIS A 288 -6.34 11.37 -4.35
N ARG A 289 -7.63 11.47 -3.98
CA ARG A 289 -8.23 10.60 -2.97
C ARG A 289 -8.24 9.14 -3.42
N HIS A 290 -8.60 8.89 -4.66
CA HIS A 290 -8.71 7.54 -5.21
C HIS A 290 -7.36 6.84 -5.34
N VAL A 291 -6.33 7.56 -5.83
CA VAL A 291 -4.95 7.02 -5.95
C VAL A 291 -4.38 6.57 -4.60
N VAL A 292 -4.76 7.22 -3.49
CA VAL A 292 -4.23 6.91 -2.16
C VAL A 292 -5.18 6.10 -1.28
N GLU A 293 -6.36 5.73 -1.78
CA GLU A 293 -7.44 5.11 -1.00
C GLU A 293 -6.98 3.84 -0.26
N GLU A 294 -6.27 2.95 -0.94
CA GLU A 294 -5.79 1.68 -0.35
C GLU A 294 -4.69 1.87 0.70
N VAL A 295 -3.77 2.82 0.48
CA VAL A 295 -2.61 3.01 1.37
C VAL A 295 -2.89 3.97 2.53
N ARG A 296 -3.97 4.77 2.43
CA ARG A 296 -4.32 5.79 3.41
C ARG A 296 -4.54 5.26 4.83
N PRO A 297 -5.28 4.16 5.06
CA PRO A 297 -5.47 3.63 6.41
C PRO A 297 -4.15 3.22 7.07
N ALA A 298 -3.27 2.57 6.31
CA ALA A 298 -1.96 2.14 6.79
C ALA A 298 -1.06 3.32 7.16
N LEU A 299 -0.99 4.35 6.30
CA LEU A 299 -0.19 5.55 6.56
C LEU A 299 -0.72 6.35 7.76
N LEU A 300 -2.05 6.45 7.94
CA LEU A 300 -2.64 7.09 9.12
C LEU A 300 -2.36 6.31 10.41
N ALA A 301 -2.42 4.99 10.37
CA ALA A 301 -2.07 4.13 11.50
C ALA A 301 -0.58 4.27 11.88
N LEU A 302 0.31 4.27 10.88
CA LEU A 302 1.75 4.50 11.08
C LEU A 302 2.03 5.90 11.64
N MET A 303 1.34 6.94 11.15
CA MET A 303 1.45 8.29 11.69
C MET A 303 1.00 8.34 13.16
N GLY A 304 -0.12 7.70 13.49
CA GLY A 304 -0.58 7.56 14.88
C GLY A 304 0.46 6.84 15.76
N ALA A 305 1.04 5.77 15.25
CA ALA A 305 2.07 5.01 15.98
C ALA A 305 3.32 5.85 16.29
N VAL A 306 3.83 6.62 15.32
CA VAL A 306 5.01 7.46 15.57
C VAL A 306 4.71 8.69 16.41
N ILE A 307 3.47 9.23 16.40
CA ILE A 307 3.04 10.25 17.33
C ILE A 307 3.04 9.70 18.77
N PHE A 308 2.53 8.49 18.98
CA PHE A 308 2.58 7.84 20.29
C PHE A 308 4.03 7.60 20.73
N LEU A 309 4.89 7.14 19.83
CA LEU A 309 6.32 6.96 20.10
C LEU A 309 6.99 8.27 20.52
N LEU A 310 6.67 9.39 19.85
CA LEU A 310 7.17 10.71 20.21
C LEU A 310 6.67 11.15 21.59
N LEU A 311 5.38 10.91 21.90
CA LEU A 311 4.81 11.22 23.22
C LEU A 311 5.46 10.39 24.32
N ILE A 312 5.75 9.11 24.08
CA ILE A 312 6.49 8.23 25.00
C ILE A 312 7.91 8.77 25.21
N ALA A 313 8.60 9.16 24.15
CA ALA A 313 9.92 9.77 24.23
C ALA A 313 9.89 11.08 25.06
N CYS A 314 8.88 11.93 24.85
CA CYS A 314 8.67 13.15 25.63
C CYS A 314 8.39 12.85 27.11
N ALA A 315 7.58 11.84 27.41
CA ALA A 315 7.29 11.38 28.76
C ALA A 315 8.56 10.93 29.51
N ASN A 316 9.39 10.14 28.82
CA ASN A 316 10.68 9.69 29.36
C ASN A 316 11.62 10.86 29.71
N VAL A 317 11.77 11.81 28.78
CA VAL A 317 12.60 12.98 28.99
C VAL A 317 12.02 13.89 30.10
N ALA A 318 10.70 14.04 30.18
CA ALA A 318 10.02 14.76 31.24
C ALA A 318 10.32 14.14 32.61
N ASN A 319 10.24 12.80 32.73
CA ASN A 319 10.58 12.07 33.93
C ASN A 319 12.05 12.32 34.35
N LEU A 320 12.99 12.26 33.40
CA LEU A 320 14.40 12.52 33.62
C LEU A 320 14.65 13.97 34.10
N LEU A 321 13.96 14.95 33.50
CA LEU A 321 14.06 16.35 33.90
C LEU A 321 13.44 16.61 35.29
N LEU A 322 12.29 15.96 35.60
CA LEU A 322 11.66 16.05 36.94
C LEU A 322 12.58 15.51 38.04
N VAL A 323 13.25 14.38 37.78
CA VAL A 323 14.25 13.82 38.72
C VAL A 323 15.40 14.80 38.92
N ARG A 324 15.90 15.41 37.84
CA ARG A 324 16.99 16.37 37.92
C ARG A 324 16.59 17.66 38.63
N ALA A 325 15.36 18.13 38.39
CA ALA A 325 14.81 19.31 39.08
C ALA A 325 14.72 19.09 40.59
N SER A 326 14.30 17.89 41.04
CA SER A 326 14.23 17.57 42.48
C SER A 326 15.60 17.53 43.14
N LEU A 327 16.66 17.10 42.45
CA LEU A 327 18.04 17.13 42.97
C LEU A 327 18.60 18.55 43.10
N ARG A 328 18.02 19.54 42.40
CA ARG A 328 18.43 20.95 42.39
C ARG A 328 17.49 21.86 43.19
N GLU A 329 16.53 21.32 43.92
CA GLU A 329 15.57 22.13 44.66
C GLU A 329 16.24 23.11 45.64
N ARG A 330 17.30 22.67 46.36
CA ARG A 330 18.05 23.53 47.28
C ARG A 330 18.76 24.69 46.53
N GLU A 331 19.40 24.42 45.39
CA GLU A 331 20.05 25.41 44.53
C GLU A 331 19.05 26.46 44.04
N LEU A 332 17.90 26.00 43.52
CA LEU A 332 16.85 26.86 43.00
C LEU A 332 16.18 27.70 44.09
N ALA A 333 16.00 27.16 45.28
CA ALA A 333 15.48 27.89 46.44
C ALA A 333 16.43 29.00 46.91
N ILE A 334 17.74 28.75 46.94
CA ILE A 334 18.77 29.76 47.26
C ILE A 334 18.74 30.90 46.24
N ARG A 335 18.64 30.56 44.95
CA ARG A 335 18.56 31.58 43.89
C ARG A 335 17.28 32.43 43.98
N THR A 336 16.14 31.82 44.34
CA THR A 336 14.89 32.57 44.60
C THR A 336 15.00 33.47 45.79
N ALA A 337 15.61 32.99 46.88
CA ALA A 337 15.86 33.77 48.12
C ALA A 337 16.78 34.97 47.85
N LEU A 338 17.73 34.86 46.90
CA LEU A 338 18.63 35.92 46.48
C LEU A 338 17.99 36.87 45.42
N GLY A 339 16.67 36.82 45.19
CA GLY A 339 15.94 37.71 44.29
C GLY A 339 15.86 37.30 42.81
N GLY A 340 16.14 36.05 42.50
CA GLY A 340 15.96 35.48 41.14
C GLY A 340 14.50 35.52 40.71
N SER A 341 14.17 36.21 39.55
CA SER A 341 12.79 36.28 39.06
C SER A 341 12.31 34.90 38.55
N TRP A 342 11.01 34.65 38.76
CA TRP A 342 10.33 33.41 38.30
C TRP A 342 10.57 33.14 36.82
N TRP A 343 10.45 34.13 35.95
CA TRP A 343 10.69 34.06 34.54
C TRP A 343 12.12 33.62 34.19
N ARG A 344 13.10 33.99 34.99
CA ARG A 344 14.51 33.61 34.73
C ARG A 344 14.79 32.14 35.04
N LEU A 345 14.12 31.58 36.05
CA LEU A 345 14.20 30.15 36.36
C LEU A 345 13.49 29.31 35.28
N VAL A 346 12.32 29.76 34.82
CA VAL A 346 11.58 29.15 33.74
C VAL A 346 12.40 29.18 32.44
N SER A 347 12.94 30.34 32.04
CA SER A 347 13.71 30.48 30.78
C SER A 347 14.96 29.61 30.78
N GLN A 348 15.65 29.46 31.90
CA GLN A 348 16.83 28.60 32.06
C GLN A 348 16.47 27.11 31.84
N THR A 349 15.39 26.63 32.47
CA THR A 349 14.95 25.24 32.34
C THR A 349 14.42 24.96 30.94
N LEU A 350 13.70 25.91 30.32
CA LEU A 350 13.25 25.81 28.93
C LEU A 350 14.43 25.84 27.95
N ALA A 351 15.49 26.63 28.23
CA ALA A 351 16.69 26.63 27.38
C ALA A 351 17.41 25.26 27.39
N GLU A 352 17.47 24.57 28.58
CA GLU A 352 17.97 23.19 28.63
C GLU A 352 17.09 22.24 27.80
N ALA A 353 15.76 22.34 27.90
CA ALA A 353 14.81 21.51 27.16
C ALA A 353 14.91 21.75 25.64
N VAL A 354 14.95 23.02 25.21
CA VAL A 354 15.11 23.39 23.79
C VAL A 354 16.44 22.88 23.23
N LEU A 355 17.55 23.02 24.00
CA LEU A 355 18.85 22.53 23.54
C LEU A 355 18.87 21.01 23.35
N LEU A 356 18.27 20.25 24.27
CA LEU A 356 18.11 18.82 24.18
C LEU A 356 17.24 18.43 22.95
N ALA A 357 16.10 19.13 22.77
CA ALA A 357 15.18 18.88 21.68
C ALA A 357 15.81 19.12 20.30
N PHE A 358 16.50 20.26 20.12
CA PHE A 358 17.15 20.56 18.85
C PHE A 358 18.37 19.68 18.56
N THR A 359 19.16 19.32 19.59
CA THR A 359 20.26 18.38 19.43
C THR A 359 19.74 16.99 19.07
N GLY A 360 18.67 16.53 19.75
CA GLY A 360 17.97 15.30 19.44
C GLY A 360 17.34 15.33 18.04
N ALA A 361 16.73 16.46 17.63
CA ALA A 361 16.13 16.60 16.31
C ALA A 361 17.19 16.55 15.18
N ARG A 362 18.38 17.13 15.37
CA ARG A 362 19.49 17.02 14.40
C ARG A 362 19.93 15.58 14.19
N LEU A 363 20.13 14.83 15.27
CA LEU A 363 20.42 13.40 15.20
C LEU A 363 19.24 12.61 14.64
N GLY A 364 18.01 12.96 15.05
CA GLY A 364 16.77 12.39 14.53
C GLY A 364 16.61 12.60 13.02
N LEU A 365 16.98 13.77 12.50
CA LEU A 365 16.98 14.02 11.05
C LEU A 365 17.98 13.12 10.30
N GLY A 366 19.15 12.85 10.88
CA GLY A 366 20.11 11.89 10.36
C GLY A 366 19.55 10.46 10.35
N LEU A 367 18.88 10.05 11.45
CA LEU A 367 18.19 8.76 11.53
C LEU A 367 17.03 8.67 10.54
N ALA A 368 16.27 9.76 10.37
CA ALA A 368 15.19 9.83 9.38
C ALA A 368 15.71 9.67 7.95
N TRP A 369 16.83 10.33 7.61
CA TRP A 369 17.46 10.19 6.30
C TRP A 369 17.88 8.75 6.02
N LEU A 370 18.54 8.10 6.99
CA LEU A 370 18.90 6.68 6.89
C LEU A 370 17.64 5.81 6.77
N GLY A 371 16.65 6.03 7.63
CA GLY A 371 15.38 5.29 7.63
C GLY A 371 14.62 5.44 6.31
N ILE A 372 14.59 6.63 5.69
CA ILE A 372 13.97 6.85 4.38
C ILE A 372 14.71 6.07 3.29
N HIS A 373 16.05 6.01 3.35
CA HIS A 373 16.83 5.25 2.38
C HIS A 373 16.50 3.76 2.41
N GLU A 374 16.52 3.16 3.60
CA GLU A 374 16.16 1.75 3.81
C GLU A 374 14.68 1.48 3.47
N LEU A 375 13.80 2.40 3.85
CA LEU A 375 12.37 2.28 3.59
C LEU A 375 12.06 2.23 2.09
N ARG A 376 12.76 3.03 1.27
CA ARG A 376 12.62 2.98 -0.19
C ARG A 376 13.05 1.63 -0.77
N ALA A 377 14.05 0.97 -0.18
CA ALA A 377 14.52 -0.33 -0.63
C ALA A 377 13.53 -1.48 -0.33
N ILE A 378 12.77 -1.39 0.77
CA ILE A 378 11.85 -2.43 1.22
C ILE A 378 10.37 -2.11 0.94
N ALA A 379 10.07 -0.89 0.48
CA ALA A 379 8.69 -0.47 0.21
C ALA A 379 8.09 -1.26 -0.97
N PRO A 380 6.82 -1.67 -0.88
CA PRO A 380 6.15 -2.36 -1.98
C PRO A 380 6.02 -1.45 -3.20
N ALA A 381 6.12 -2.04 -4.40
CA ALA A 381 5.97 -1.31 -5.67
C ALA A 381 4.57 -0.67 -5.82
N SER A 382 3.57 -1.16 -5.08
CA SER A 382 2.22 -0.60 -5.02
C SER A 382 2.12 0.73 -4.28
N LEU A 383 3.16 1.16 -3.55
CA LEU A 383 3.17 2.45 -2.87
C LEU A 383 3.31 3.58 -3.90
N PRO A 384 2.28 4.44 -4.06
CA PRO A 384 2.35 5.51 -5.06
C PRO A 384 3.44 6.55 -4.69
N ARG A 385 4.09 7.12 -5.71
CA ARG A 385 5.04 8.24 -5.56
C ARG A 385 6.28 7.91 -4.71
N LEU A 386 6.77 6.68 -4.76
CA LEU A 386 7.92 6.21 -3.98
C LEU A 386 9.16 7.10 -4.19
N ASP A 387 9.41 7.53 -5.43
CA ASP A 387 10.54 8.40 -5.78
C ASP A 387 10.44 9.82 -5.19
N ALA A 388 9.22 10.27 -4.84
CA ALA A 388 8.98 11.58 -4.25
C ALA A 388 9.20 11.62 -2.73
N ILE A 389 9.39 10.46 -2.07
CA ILE A 389 9.64 10.39 -0.63
C ILE A 389 11.03 10.95 -0.37
N GLY A 390 11.15 11.98 0.48
CA GLY A 390 12.45 12.58 0.79
C GLY A 390 12.32 13.69 1.82
N ILE A 391 13.45 14.26 2.22
CA ILE A 391 13.49 15.39 3.13
C ILE A 391 13.34 16.67 2.31
N ASP A 392 12.14 17.22 2.32
CA ASP A 392 11.76 18.49 1.69
C ASP A 392 11.55 19.60 2.73
N PRO A 393 11.30 20.86 2.34
CA PRO A 393 11.06 21.96 3.29
C PRO A 393 9.89 21.72 4.24
N ALA A 394 8.84 21.00 3.81
CA ALA A 394 7.71 20.66 4.68
C ALA A 394 8.11 19.67 5.78
N VAL A 395 8.95 18.68 5.43
CA VAL A 395 9.52 17.72 6.40
C VAL A 395 10.45 18.43 7.39
N LEU A 396 11.28 19.38 6.94
CA LEU A 396 12.11 20.18 7.84
C LEU A 396 11.27 21.03 8.78
N ALA A 397 10.22 21.68 8.28
CA ALA A 397 9.28 22.45 9.10
C ALA A 397 8.58 21.56 10.14
N TYR A 398 8.10 20.39 9.74
CA TYR A 398 7.52 19.41 10.66
C TYR A 398 8.51 18.99 11.74
N THR A 399 9.77 18.69 11.38
CA THR A 399 10.82 18.30 12.33
C THR A 399 11.10 19.41 13.34
N ALA A 400 11.16 20.67 12.90
CA ALA A 400 11.32 21.83 13.76
C ALA A 400 10.14 22.02 14.71
N LEU A 401 8.90 21.90 14.21
CA LEU A 401 7.68 21.96 15.00
C LEU A 401 7.60 20.81 16.02
N ALA A 402 7.95 19.59 15.62
CA ALA A 402 8.03 18.45 16.52
C ALA A 402 9.05 18.66 17.63
N ALA A 403 10.23 19.23 17.33
CA ALA A 403 11.24 19.57 18.33
C ALA A 403 10.76 20.65 19.31
N LEU A 404 10.11 21.70 18.81
CA LEU A 404 9.52 22.75 19.66
C LEU A 404 8.38 22.20 20.52
N GLY A 405 7.49 21.40 19.94
CA GLY A 405 6.40 20.74 20.66
C GLY A 405 6.92 19.78 21.74
N ALA A 406 7.94 19.00 21.43
CA ALA A 406 8.62 18.15 22.40
C ALA A 406 9.22 18.99 23.55
N ALA A 407 10.03 20.03 23.22
CA ALA A 407 10.60 20.91 24.24
C ALA A 407 9.53 21.54 25.15
N ALA A 408 8.38 21.92 24.60
CA ALA A 408 7.26 22.43 25.38
C ALA A 408 6.64 21.33 26.28
N LEU A 409 6.37 20.15 25.74
CA LEU A 409 5.76 19.04 26.48
C LEU A 409 6.59 18.55 27.65
N PHE A 410 7.89 18.31 27.45
CA PHE A 410 8.74 17.81 28.52
C PHE A 410 9.42 18.93 29.34
N GLY A 411 9.51 20.17 28.81
CA GLY A 411 10.18 21.29 29.48
C GLY A 411 9.26 22.13 30.37
N LEU A 412 7.97 22.30 29.98
CA LEU A 412 7.07 23.27 30.65
C LEU A 412 6.70 22.84 32.07
N ALA A 413 6.37 21.55 32.28
CA ALA A 413 5.97 21.07 33.59
C ALA A 413 7.10 21.15 34.65
N PRO A 414 8.35 20.71 34.35
CA PRO A 414 9.48 20.91 35.24
C PRO A 414 9.81 22.41 35.47
N ALA A 415 9.74 23.24 34.40
CA ALA A 415 10.06 24.66 34.46
C ALA A 415 9.10 25.43 35.38
N VAL A 416 7.79 25.21 35.24
CA VAL A 416 6.77 25.85 36.09
C VAL A 416 6.92 25.41 37.54
N ARG A 417 7.28 24.15 37.78
CA ARG A 417 7.53 23.68 39.15
C ARG A 417 8.83 24.22 39.76
N ALA A 418 9.92 24.21 39.01
CA ALA A 418 11.20 24.77 39.45
C ALA A 418 11.10 26.24 39.81
N ALA A 419 10.14 26.95 39.24
CA ALA A 419 9.89 28.36 39.47
C ALA A 419 8.97 28.70 40.66
N ARG A 420 8.35 27.69 41.34
CA ARG A 420 7.50 27.84 42.52
C ARG A 420 8.09 27.11 43.75
N PRO A 421 9.33 27.38 44.16
CA PRO A 421 9.85 26.82 45.41
C PRO A 421 9.10 27.45 46.56
N SER A 422 8.36 26.69 47.34
CA SER A 422 7.77 27.21 48.56
C SER A 422 8.86 27.27 49.64
N VAL A 423 9.48 28.43 49.81
CA VAL A 423 10.48 28.72 50.87
C VAL A 423 9.92 28.33 52.26
N ALA A 424 8.62 28.48 52.47
CA ALA A 424 7.91 28.07 53.67
C ALA A 424 7.92 26.54 53.94
N VAL A 425 7.95 25.71 52.86
CA VAL A 425 8.03 24.26 52.98
C VAL A 425 9.45 23.80 53.25
N LEU A 426 10.46 24.46 52.70
CA LEU A 426 11.89 24.21 52.97
C LEU A 426 12.26 24.58 54.43
N LEU A 427 11.75 25.67 54.99
CA LEU A 427 11.97 26.07 56.37
C LEU A 427 11.18 25.21 57.38
N ARG A 428 10.06 24.57 56.95
CA ARG A 428 9.29 23.61 57.75
C ARG A 428 9.72 22.16 57.57
N ALA A 429 10.63 21.88 56.66
CA ALA A 429 11.07 20.53 56.27
C ALA A 429 11.96 19.82 57.30
N SER A 430 12.09 20.35 58.55
CA SER A 430 12.43 19.56 59.72
C SER A 430 11.32 18.59 60.21
N GLY A 431 10.12 18.64 59.56
CA GLY A 431 8.97 17.77 59.79
C GLY A 431 8.63 16.89 58.58
N ARG A 432 8.87 15.69 58.74
CA ARG A 432 8.94 14.45 57.93
C ARG A 432 8.03 14.14 56.75
N ASN A 433 7.01 14.90 56.21
CA ASN A 433 6.09 14.35 55.19
C ASN A 433 5.37 15.35 54.25
N ALA A 434 5.68 16.66 54.21
CA ALA A 434 4.79 17.62 53.54
C ALA A 434 5.09 17.92 52.04
N GLY A 435 6.22 17.47 51.47
CA GLY A 435 6.64 17.85 50.09
C GLY A 435 6.47 16.77 49.01
N LEU A 436 6.27 15.52 49.40
CA LEU A 436 6.40 14.35 48.52
C LEU A 436 5.14 13.98 47.73
N SER A 437 3.94 14.45 48.11
CA SER A 437 2.70 13.94 47.54
C SER A 437 2.43 14.42 46.10
N GLY A 438 2.73 15.69 45.77
CA GLY A 438 2.40 16.26 44.46
C GLY A 438 3.38 15.89 43.33
N VAL A 439 4.67 15.67 43.63
CA VAL A 439 5.69 15.26 42.63
C VAL A 439 5.51 13.80 42.27
N GLY A 440 5.21 12.97 43.28
CA GLY A 440 4.97 11.55 43.09
C GLY A 440 3.76 11.27 42.19
N LEU A 441 2.68 12.04 42.36
CA LEU A 441 1.44 11.85 41.60
C LEU A 441 1.59 12.20 40.13
N LEU A 442 2.23 13.32 39.76
CA LEU A 442 2.50 13.68 38.36
C LEU A 442 3.42 12.66 37.67
N ARG A 443 4.49 12.24 38.38
CA ARG A 443 5.42 11.23 37.83
C ARG A 443 4.71 9.88 37.58
N ASN A 444 3.89 9.44 38.51
CA ASN A 444 3.10 8.22 38.38
C ASN A 444 2.12 8.35 37.20
N PHE A 445 1.47 9.52 37.04
CA PHE A 445 0.58 9.78 35.89
C PHE A 445 1.33 9.69 34.55
N VAL A 446 2.50 10.28 34.45
CA VAL A 446 3.34 10.24 33.25
C VAL A 446 3.71 8.78 32.91
N VAL A 447 4.11 7.98 33.90
CA VAL A 447 4.42 6.55 33.71
C VAL A 447 3.19 5.76 33.27
N VAL A 448 2.04 6.00 33.91
CA VAL A 448 0.78 5.33 33.55
C VAL A 448 0.38 5.68 32.11
N ALA A 449 0.52 6.95 31.70
CA ALA A 449 0.25 7.39 30.32
C ALA A 449 1.24 6.76 29.32
N GLU A 450 2.52 6.71 29.65
CA GLU A 450 3.57 6.07 28.85
C GLU A 450 3.30 4.57 28.65
N VAL A 451 2.97 3.86 29.71
CA VAL A 451 2.58 2.44 29.68
C VAL A 451 1.34 2.26 28.82
N ALA A 452 0.33 3.13 28.98
CA ALA A 452 -0.91 3.04 28.19
C ALA A 452 -0.66 3.22 26.69
N LEU A 453 0.13 4.23 26.29
CA LEU A 453 0.48 4.48 24.89
C LEU A 453 1.30 3.34 24.30
N SER A 454 2.31 2.83 25.04
CA SER A 454 3.13 1.70 24.61
C SER A 454 2.29 0.41 24.48
N PHE A 455 1.35 0.21 25.37
CA PHE A 455 0.45 -0.94 25.36
C PHE A 455 -0.51 -0.90 24.15
N VAL A 456 -1.04 0.27 23.79
CA VAL A 456 -1.84 0.46 22.57
C VAL A 456 -1.04 0.08 21.33
N LEU A 457 0.21 0.54 21.23
CA LEU A 457 1.09 0.17 20.11
C LEU A 457 1.39 -1.32 20.07
N LEU A 458 1.59 -1.93 21.22
CA LEU A 458 1.85 -3.37 21.34
C LEU A 458 0.63 -4.19 20.89
N ILE A 459 -0.60 -3.77 21.26
CA ILE A 459 -1.84 -4.40 20.77
C ILE A 459 -1.96 -4.25 19.26
N GLY A 460 -1.76 -3.05 18.70
CA GLY A 460 -1.80 -2.82 17.26
C GLY A 460 -0.80 -3.72 16.51
N SER A 461 0.43 -3.84 17.02
CA SER A 461 1.44 -4.75 16.47
C SER A 461 1.04 -6.21 16.59
N GLY A 462 0.49 -6.63 17.73
CA GLY A 462 0.00 -7.98 17.96
C GLY A 462 -1.13 -8.39 17.02
N LEU A 463 -2.11 -7.49 16.80
CA LEU A 463 -3.20 -7.70 15.85
C LEU A 463 -2.68 -7.81 14.41
N MET A 464 -1.76 -6.93 13.99
CA MET A 464 -1.14 -7.01 12.66
C MET A 464 -0.32 -8.28 12.48
N PHE A 465 0.44 -8.68 13.51
CA PHE A 465 1.20 -9.94 13.47
C PHE A 465 0.28 -11.15 13.32
N ARG A 466 -0.79 -11.22 14.09
CA ARG A 466 -1.77 -12.29 13.98
C ARG A 466 -2.49 -12.28 12.63
N SER A 467 -2.87 -11.10 12.15
CA SER A 467 -3.46 -10.92 10.83
C SER A 467 -2.52 -11.42 9.71
N PHE A 468 -1.22 -11.17 9.84
CA PHE A 468 -0.22 -11.66 8.90
C PHE A 468 -0.07 -13.20 8.96
N LEU A 469 -0.12 -13.79 10.15
CA LEU A 469 -0.11 -15.26 10.27
C LEU A 469 -1.36 -15.90 9.64
N GLU A 470 -2.54 -15.28 9.82
CA GLU A 470 -3.76 -15.73 9.14
C GLU A 470 -3.66 -15.58 7.62
N LEU A 471 -3.08 -14.46 7.14
CA LEU A 471 -2.82 -14.24 5.71
C LEU A 471 -1.91 -15.32 5.10
N GLN A 472 -0.87 -15.75 5.83
CA GLN A 472 0.01 -16.84 5.40
C GLN A 472 -0.67 -18.22 5.37
N ARG A 473 -1.74 -18.39 6.14
CA ARG A 473 -2.51 -19.65 6.21
C ARG A 473 -3.61 -19.73 5.15
N ILE A 474 -3.88 -18.61 4.47
CA ILE A 474 -4.89 -18.60 3.42
C ILE A 474 -4.43 -19.51 2.29
N ASP A 475 -5.26 -20.52 2.00
CA ASP A 475 -5.11 -21.35 0.82
C ASP A 475 -5.48 -20.51 -0.42
N PRO A 476 -4.56 -20.28 -1.35
CA PRO A 476 -4.88 -19.56 -2.58
C PRO A 476 -5.70 -20.39 -3.57
N GLY A 477 -5.99 -21.68 -3.27
CA GLY A 477 -6.69 -22.60 -4.16
C GLY A 477 -5.78 -23.22 -5.23
N PHE A 478 -4.47 -23.00 -5.14
CA PHE A 478 -3.44 -23.60 -5.98
C PHE A 478 -2.12 -23.72 -5.21
N ASN A 479 -1.21 -24.58 -5.68
CA ASN A 479 0.12 -24.71 -5.09
C ASN A 479 1.14 -23.84 -5.87
N PRO A 480 1.72 -22.78 -5.25
CA PRO A 480 2.68 -21.92 -5.93
C PRO A 480 4.09 -22.53 -6.02
N HIS A 481 4.38 -23.57 -5.20
CA HIS A 481 5.74 -24.09 -5.07
C HIS A 481 6.19 -24.88 -6.29
N GLY A 482 7.44 -24.70 -6.70
CA GLY A 482 8.03 -25.40 -7.83
C GLY A 482 7.58 -24.88 -9.20
N LEU A 483 6.82 -23.79 -9.27
CA LEU A 483 6.32 -23.19 -10.50
C LEU A 483 7.17 -22.00 -10.94
N LEU A 484 7.69 -22.03 -12.17
CA LEU A 484 8.23 -20.88 -12.88
C LEU A 484 7.16 -20.30 -13.78
N THR A 485 6.87 -19.02 -13.65
CA THR A 485 5.88 -18.31 -14.46
C THR A 485 6.55 -17.26 -15.33
N PHE A 486 5.99 -16.98 -16.49
CA PHE A 486 6.42 -15.91 -17.39
C PHE A 486 5.32 -15.53 -18.37
N LEU A 487 5.41 -14.29 -18.87
CA LEU A 487 4.55 -13.80 -19.94
C LEU A 487 5.30 -13.91 -21.27
N LEU A 488 4.65 -14.49 -22.27
CA LEU A 488 5.16 -14.60 -23.63
C LEU A 488 4.46 -13.58 -24.52
N LEU A 489 5.24 -12.69 -25.10
CA LEU A 489 4.75 -11.62 -25.97
C LEU A 489 5.37 -11.72 -27.36
N GLY A 490 4.67 -11.20 -28.37
CA GLY A 490 5.16 -11.08 -29.73
C GLY A 490 5.05 -12.38 -30.52
N GLY A 491 5.94 -12.53 -31.51
CA GLY A 491 5.97 -13.63 -32.47
C GLY A 491 5.16 -13.36 -33.71
N ARG A 492 5.45 -14.11 -34.80
CA ARG A 492 4.65 -14.12 -36.01
C ARG A 492 3.40 -14.95 -35.73
N GLY A 493 2.33 -14.28 -35.23
CA GLY A 493 1.04 -14.91 -34.99
C GLY A 493 0.45 -15.43 -36.32
N GLY A 494 0.07 -16.69 -36.38
CA GLY A 494 -0.76 -17.21 -37.44
C GLY A 494 -2.11 -16.45 -37.50
N GLN A 495 -2.59 -16.14 -38.69
CA GLN A 495 -3.92 -15.52 -38.84
C GLN A 495 -5.03 -16.53 -38.58
N GLN A 496 -4.77 -17.82 -38.89
CA GLN A 496 -5.74 -18.90 -38.74
C GLN A 496 -5.71 -19.53 -37.32
N PRO A 497 -6.86 -19.91 -36.76
CA PRO A 497 -6.92 -20.60 -35.47
C PRO A 497 -6.05 -21.84 -35.38
N GLN A 498 -5.97 -22.61 -36.47
CA GLN A 498 -5.18 -23.85 -36.56
C GLN A 498 -3.67 -23.58 -36.42
N GLU A 499 -3.17 -22.49 -37.01
CA GLU A 499 -1.76 -22.07 -36.94
C GLU A 499 -1.42 -21.66 -35.50
N ARG A 500 -2.32 -20.91 -34.87
CA ARG A 500 -2.14 -20.53 -33.44
C ARG A 500 -2.12 -21.75 -32.53
N ALA A 501 -3.05 -22.69 -32.72
CA ALA A 501 -3.08 -23.93 -31.96
C ALA A 501 -1.81 -24.80 -32.18
N ALA A 502 -1.31 -24.90 -33.42
CA ALA A 502 -0.08 -25.62 -33.71
C ALA A 502 1.12 -24.98 -33.01
N ARG A 503 1.21 -23.66 -33.05
CA ARG A 503 2.29 -22.93 -32.38
C ARG A 503 2.26 -23.08 -30.87
N GLN A 504 1.11 -23.01 -30.23
CA GLN A 504 0.99 -23.24 -28.78
C GLN A 504 1.45 -24.64 -28.38
N ARG A 505 1.03 -25.68 -29.17
CA ARG A 505 1.49 -27.03 -28.94
C ARG A 505 3.00 -27.19 -29.11
N GLU A 506 3.58 -26.54 -30.12
CA GLU A 506 5.04 -26.53 -30.36
C GLU A 506 5.79 -25.92 -29.17
N ILE A 507 5.33 -24.74 -28.64
CA ILE A 507 5.91 -24.10 -27.44
C ILE A 507 5.81 -25.05 -26.25
N GLN A 508 4.63 -25.59 -26.00
CA GLN A 508 4.38 -26.50 -24.87
C GLN A 508 5.30 -27.72 -24.94
N THR A 509 5.35 -28.41 -26.08
CA THR A 509 6.21 -29.58 -26.30
C THR A 509 7.68 -29.22 -26.12
N ARG A 510 8.14 -28.11 -26.68
CA ARG A 510 9.53 -27.66 -26.54
C ARG A 510 9.93 -27.41 -25.10
N LEU A 511 9.04 -26.80 -24.31
CA LEU A 511 9.27 -26.56 -22.89
C LEU A 511 9.27 -27.86 -22.07
N GLN A 512 8.40 -28.80 -22.41
CA GLN A 512 8.33 -30.13 -21.76
C GLN A 512 9.59 -30.98 -22.02
N THR A 513 10.32 -30.75 -23.10
CA THR A 513 11.58 -31.47 -23.39
C THR A 513 12.79 -30.96 -22.59
N LEU A 514 12.65 -29.88 -21.83
CA LEU A 514 13.75 -29.37 -21.01
C LEU A 514 14.02 -30.30 -19.81
N PRO A 515 15.29 -30.64 -19.53
CA PRO A 515 15.62 -31.50 -18.39
C PRO A 515 15.12 -30.91 -17.07
N GLY A 516 14.39 -31.72 -16.29
CA GLY A 516 13.85 -31.31 -14.99
C GLY A 516 12.51 -30.57 -15.05
N VAL A 517 11.94 -30.32 -16.23
CA VAL A 517 10.57 -29.85 -16.39
C VAL A 517 9.62 -31.05 -16.27
N GLN A 518 8.66 -30.95 -15.37
CA GLN A 518 7.70 -32.02 -15.09
C GLN A 518 6.38 -31.82 -15.85
N ALA A 519 5.90 -30.57 -15.90
CA ALA A 519 4.66 -30.22 -16.59
C ALA A 519 4.68 -28.77 -17.04
N VAL A 520 3.90 -28.45 -18.09
CA VAL A 520 3.82 -27.10 -18.70
C VAL A 520 2.36 -26.81 -19.01
N THR A 521 1.90 -25.62 -18.64
CA THR A 521 0.59 -25.08 -19.02
C THR A 521 0.67 -23.59 -19.33
N ALA A 522 -0.45 -23.03 -19.83
CA ALA A 522 -0.60 -21.61 -19.98
C ALA A 522 -2.03 -21.16 -19.68
N SER A 523 -2.17 -19.91 -19.29
CA SER A 523 -3.46 -19.29 -18.98
C SER A 523 -3.51 -17.80 -19.34
N PHE A 524 -4.69 -17.22 -19.27
CA PHE A 524 -4.93 -15.78 -19.27
C PHE A 524 -6.24 -15.47 -18.55
N PRO A 525 -6.18 -14.60 -17.51
CA PRO A 525 -4.97 -14.18 -16.81
C PRO A 525 -4.35 -15.34 -15.99
N LEU A 526 -3.18 -15.10 -15.39
CA LEU A 526 -2.62 -15.99 -14.40
C LEU A 526 -3.08 -15.49 -13.00
N PRO A 527 -3.39 -16.35 -12.04
CA PRO A 527 -3.70 -15.95 -10.67
C PRO A 527 -2.64 -15.02 -10.08
N LEU A 528 -3.07 -13.95 -9.41
CA LEU A 528 -2.25 -12.89 -8.81
C LEU A 528 -1.43 -12.04 -9.80
N ALA A 529 -1.53 -12.27 -11.12
CA ALA A 529 -0.89 -11.42 -12.13
C ALA A 529 -1.77 -10.25 -12.61
N GLY A 530 -3.01 -10.15 -12.11
CA GLY A 530 -3.97 -9.11 -12.48
C GLY A 530 -4.67 -9.35 -13.82
N GLY A 531 -5.54 -8.43 -14.21
CA GLY A 531 -6.18 -8.48 -15.54
C GLY A 531 -7.50 -9.26 -15.62
N PHE A 532 -8.13 -9.55 -14.49
CA PHE A 532 -9.43 -10.23 -14.49
C PHE A 532 -10.55 -9.30 -14.97
N ASN A 533 -11.31 -9.78 -15.95
CA ASN A 533 -12.48 -9.09 -16.48
C ASN A 533 -13.73 -9.96 -16.28
N PRO A 534 -14.82 -9.44 -15.72
CA PRO A 534 -16.03 -10.21 -15.57
C PRO A 534 -16.78 -10.35 -16.88
N ILE A 535 -17.26 -11.58 -17.16
CA ILE A 535 -18.25 -11.86 -18.18
C ILE A 535 -19.63 -12.05 -17.56
N ARG A 536 -20.64 -12.25 -18.41
CA ARG A 536 -22.02 -12.47 -17.98
C ARG A 536 -22.39 -13.94 -18.07
N TRP A 537 -22.96 -14.46 -16.99
CA TRP A 537 -23.56 -15.79 -16.95
C TRP A 537 -24.98 -15.74 -16.45
N GLY A 538 -25.79 -16.75 -16.78
CA GLY A 538 -27.17 -16.88 -16.32
C GLY A 538 -27.68 -18.31 -16.50
N LEU A 539 -28.91 -18.52 -16.03
CA LEU A 539 -29.68 -19.72 -16.26
C LEU A 539 -30.78 -19.43 -17.29
N GLU A 540 -31.57 -20.43 -17.64
CA GLU A 540 -32.66 -20.33 -18.64
C GLU A 540 -33.54 -19.06 -18.49
N PRO A 541 -33.95 -18.64 -17.27
CA PRO A 541 -34.73 -17.40 -17.10
C PRO A 541 -34.03 -16.13 -17.60
N ALA A 542 -32.71 -16.15 -17.81
CA ALA A 542 -31.99 -15.01 -18.34
C ALA A 542 -32.15 -14.82 -19.87
N LEU A 543 -32.70 -15.81 -20.58
CA LEU A 543 -33.09 -15.66 -22.00
C LEU A 543 -34.26 -14.70 -22.19
N THR A 544 -35.22 -14.76 -21.28
CA THR A 544 -36.42 -13.90 -21.32
C THR A 544 -36.26 -12.63 -20.54
N ASP A 545 -35.49 -12.66 -19.45
CA ASP A 545 -35.20 -11.51 -18.58
C ASP A 545 -33.69 -11.26 -18.46
N PRO A 546 -33.12 -10.37 -19.29
CA PRO A 546 -31.69 -10.05 -19.22
C PRO A 546 -31.19 -9.50 -17.88
N SER A 547 -32.08 -9.10 -16.98
CA SER A 547 -31.69 -8.65 -15.61
C SER A 547 -31.17 -9.80 -14.74
N LYS A 548 -31.48 -11.04 -15.09
CA LYS A 548 -31.01 -12.26 -14.42
C LYS A 548 -29.60 -12.69 -14.78
N PHE A 549 -28.93 -12.02 -15.75
CA PHE A 549 -27.53 -12.22 -15.96
C PHE A 549 -26.71 -11.61 -14.81
N GLN A 550 -25.77 -12.41 -14.28
CA GLN A 550 -24.84 -12.04 -13.23
C GLN A 550 -23.41 -11.90 -13.80
N ALA A 551 -22.50 -11.36 -13.03
CA ALA A 551 -21.09 -11.32 -13.37
C ALA A 551 -20.36 -12.55 -12.81
N VAL A 552 -19.35 -13.04 -13.55
CA VAL A 552 -18.43 -14.10 -13.17
C VAL A 552 -17.05 -13.79 -13.75
N ASP A 553 -16.00 -14.00 -12.99
CA ASP A 553 -14.64 -13.84 -13.52
C ASP A 553 -14.25 -15.07 -14.35
N PHE A 554 -13.59 -14.84 -15.47
CA PHE A 554 -13.24 -15.93 -16.37
C PHE A 554 -11.73 -16.09 -16.53
N GLN A 555 -11.33 -17.32 -16.77
CA GLN A 555 -9.97 -17.65 -17.15
C GLN A 555 -9.98 -18.51 -18.41
N ILE A 556 -8.99 -18.27 -19.26
CA ILE A 556 -8.70 -19.08 -20.44
C ILE A 556 -7.50 -19.93 -20.09
N VAL A 557 -7.60 -21.26 -20.28
CA VAL A 557 -6.56 -22.18 -19.85
C VAL A 557 -6.24 -23.22 -20.94
N LEU A 558 -5.01 -23.71 -20.94
CA LEU A 558 -4.67 -24.93 -21.68
C LEU A 558 -5.03 -26.18 -20.86
N PRO A 559 -5.31 -27.32 -21.51
CA PRO A 559 -5.42 -28.62 -20.83
C PRO A 559 -4.21 -28.87 -19.92
N GLY A 560 -4.45 -29.52 -18.77
CA GLY A 560 -3.42 -29.70 -17.75
C GLY A 560 -3.20 -28.53 -16.78
N TYR A 561 -3.96 -27.45 -16.91
CA TYR A 561 -3.81 -26.26 -16.06
C TYR A 561 -4.02 -26.57 -14.57
N PHE A 562 -5.09 -27.25 -14.22
CA PHE A 562 -5.44 -27.56 -12.83
C PHE A 562 -4.44 -28.54 -12.20
N GLU A 563 -3.93 -29.49 -13.01
CA GLU A 563 -2.93 -30.46 -12.60
C GLU A 563 -1.57 -29.80 -12.32
N VAL A 564 -1.14 -28.87 -13.18
CA VAL A 564 0.13 -28.13 -13.03
C VAL A 564 0.08 -27.22 -11.82
N LEU A 565 -1.05 -26.55 -11.57
CA LEU A 565 -1.23 -25.69 -10.40
C LEU A 565 -1.69 -26.46 -9.14
N HIS A 566 -1.88 -27.79 -9.23
CA HIS A 566 -2.41 -28.62 -8.13
C HIS A 566 -3.73 -28.07 -7.56
N THR A 567 -4.62 -27.55 -8.42
CA THR A 567 -5.95 -27.09 -8.02
C THR A 567 -6.85 -28.28 -7.78
N PRO A 568 -7.45 -28.46 -6.60
CA PRO A 568 -8.27 -29.63 -6.29
C PRO A 568 -9.52 -29.74 -7.18
N LEU A 569 -9.70 -30.89 -7.82
CA LEU A 569 -10.93 -31.25 -8.50
C LEU A 569 -11.95 -31.74 -7.48
N ILE A 570 -13.12 -31.11 -7.41
CA ILE A 570 -14.19 -31.42 -6.45
C ILE A 570 -15.18 -32.42 -7.06
N ALA A 571 -15.54 -32.23 -8.34
CA ALA A 571 -16.45 -33.13 -9.04
C ALA A 571 -16.18 -33.12 -10.54
N GLY A 572 -16.49 -34.22 -11.21
CA GLY A 572 -16.36 -34.35 -12.66
C GLY A 572 -14.93 -34.57 -13.13
N ARG A 573 -14.53 -33.85 -14.19
CA ARG A 573 -13.19 -33.95 -14.78
C ARG A 573 -12.68 -32.57 -15.20
N THR A 574 -11.39 -32.47 -15.39
CA THR A 574 -10.71 -31.31 -15.97
C THR A 574 -10.71 -31.37 -17.52
N PHE A 575 -10.12 -30.39 -18.16
CA PHE A 575 -10.01 -30.33 -19.62
C PHE A 575 -8.98 -31.33 -20.15
N THR A 576 -9.35 -31.99 -21.24
CA THR A 576 -8.47 -32.83 -22.08
C THR A 576 -8.12 -32.08 -23.36
N ASP A 577 -7.14 -32.56 -24.12
CA ASP A 577 -6.79 -32.00 -25.44
C ASP A 577 -7.97 -32.00 -26.42
N ALA A 578 -8.90 -32.98 -26.29
CA ALA A 578 -10.11 -33.07 -27.12
C ALA A 578 -11.12 -31.93 -26.81
N ASP A 579 -11.08 -31.38 -25.60
CA ASP A 579 -11.92 -30.23 -25.19
C ASP A 579 -11.38 -28.91 -25.74
N ASN A 580 -10.09 -28.85 -26.13
CA ASN A 580 -9.43 -27.66 -26.64
C ASN A 580 -9.66 -27.40 -28.13
N ALA A 581 -10.89 -27.59 -28.58
CA ALA A 581 -11.32 -27.31 -29.93
C ALA A 581 -12.41 -26.20 -29.96
N PRO A 582 -12.49 -25.39 -31.05
CA PRO A 582 -13.39 -24.22 -31.11
C PRO A 582 -14.89 -24.55 -30.98
N ASP A 583 -15.28 -25.74 -31.34
CA ASP A 583 -16.68 -26.24 -31.32
C ASP A 583 -17.08 -26.86 -29.97
N ARG A 584 -16.12 -27.07 -29.06
CA ARG A 584 -16.38 -27.66 -27.78
C ARG A 584 -16.90 -26.63 -26.76
N LYS A 585 -18.01 -26.95 -26.11
CA LYS A 585 -18.74 -26.05 -25.19
C LYS A 585 -18.70 -26.55 -23.72
N GLY A 586 -17.78 -27.41 -23.36
CA GLY A 586 -17.54 -27.85 -22.00
C GLY A 586 -16.80 -26.76 -21.22
N VAL A 587 -17.23 -26.50 -19.97
CA VAL A 587 -16.60 -25.54 -19.08
C VAL A 587 -16.32 -26.18 -17.72
N VAL A 588 -15.25 -25.72 -17.07
CA VAL A 588 -15.00 -26.00 -15.65
C VAL A 588 -15.39 -24.77 -14.85
N ILE A 589 -16.02 -24.96 -13.72
CA ILE A 589 -16.44 -23.86 -12.83
C ILE A 589 -15.83 -24.07 -11.44
N ASP A 590 -15.75 -23.00 -10.66
CA ASP A 590 -15.35 -23.11 -9.28
C ASP A 590 -16.52 -23.52 -8.36
N GLN A 591 -16.20 -23.94 -7.14
CA GLN A 591 -17.19 -24.33 -6.14
C GLN A 591 -18.16 -23.19 -5.77
N MET A 592 -17.73 -21.92 -5.87
CA MET A 592 -18.57 -20.77 -5.54
C MET A 592 -19.66 -20.58 -6.61
N LEU A 593 -19.30 -20.68 -7.89
CA LEU A 593 -20.27 -20.63 -8.99
C LEU A 593 -21.20 -21.84 -8.95
N ALA A 594 -20.68 -23.04 -8.67
CA ALA A 594 -21.50 -24.24 -8.55
C ALA A 594 -22.57 -24.10 -7.44
N ALA A 595 -22.18 -23.64 -6.25
CA ALA A 595 -23.09 -23.41 -5.14
C ALA A 595 -24.14 -22.32 -5.42
N LYS A 596 -23.76 -21.26 -6.16
CA LYS A 596 -24.63 -20.15 -6.50
C LYS A 596 -25.62 -20.47 -7.63
N ALA A 597 -25.14 -21.19 -8.67
CA ALA A 597 -25.95 -21.53 -9.83
C ALA A 597 -26.90 -22.71 -9.54
N PHE A 598 -26.49 -23.67 -8.73
CA PHE A 598 -27.17 -24.93 -8.47
C PHE A 598 -27.22 -25.28 -6.97
N PRO A 599 -27.90 -24.48 -6.15
CA PRO A 599 -27.88 -24.64 -4.70
C PRO A 599 -28.47 -26.00 -4.28
N GLY A 600 -27.70 -26.81 -3.58
CA GLY A 600 -28.10 -28.14 -3.11
C GLY A 600 -28.15 -29.23 -4.15
N GLU A 601 -27.73 -28.96 -5.40
CA GLU A 601 -27.74 -29.92 -6.51
C GLU A 601 -26.34 -30.08 -7.12
N SER A 602 -26.13 -31.19 -7.82
CA SER A 602 -24.89 -31.40 -8.58
C SER A 602 -24.89 -30.48 -9.80
N ALA A 603 -23.78 -29.76 -10.00
CA ALA A 603 -23.59 -28.92 -11.19
C ALA A 603 -23.21 -29.72 -12.45
N MET A 604 -22.84 -31.00 -12.28
CA MET A 604 -22.34 -31.84 -13.38
C MET A 604 -23.38 -32.06 -14.48
N GLY A 605 -22.98 -31.84 -15.75
CA GLY A 605 -23.85 -31.99 -16.92
C GLY A 605 -24.93 -30.92 -17.06
N LYS A 606 -25.00 -29.97 -16.09
CA LYS A 606 -25.94 -28.83 -16.21
C LYS A 606 -25.36 -27.75 -17.11
N ARG A 607 -26.27 -26.95 -17.65
CA ARG A 607 -25.90 -25.89 -18.61
C ARG A 607 -26.02 -24.50 -18.03
N LEU A 608 -25.09 -23.65 -18.42
CA LEU A 608 -25.07 -22.22 -18.13
C LEU A 608 -25.15 -21.42 -19.42
N LEU A 609 -25.85 -20.30 -19.38
CA LEU A 609 -25.78 -19.30 -20.43
C LEU A 609 -24.60 -18.36 -20.17
N ILE A 610 -23.78 -18.13 -21.18
CA ILE A 610 -22.66 -17.18 -21.13
C ILE A 610 -22.75 -16.20 -22.30
N ARG A 611 -22.12 -15.03 -22.13
CA ARG A 611 -21.95 -14.04 -23.20
C ARG A 611 -20.48 -13.60 -23.22
N ILE A 612 -19.70 -14.21 -24.11
CA ILE A 612 -18.26 -13.93 -24.28
C ILE A 612 -17.87 -13.79 -25.75
N ARG A 613 -18.17 -14.76 -26.59
CA ARG A 613 -17.73 -14.79 -28.00
C ARG A 613 -18.66 -14.01 -28.95
N THR A 614 -19.94 -14.02 -28.63
CA THR A 614 -21.02 -13.51 -29.50
C THR A 614 -21.88 -12.50 -28.72
N PRO A 615 -22.57 -11.58 -29.41
CA PRO A 615 -23.56 -10.71 -28.76
C PRO A 615 -24.71 -11.51 -28.15
N GLU A 616 -25.09 -12.63 -28.78
CA GLU A 616 -26.14 -13.52 -28.27
C GLU A 616 -25.59 -14.48 -27.22
N PRO A 617 -26.39 -14.83 -26.19
CA PRO A 617 -25.97 -15.80 -25.17
C PRO A 617 -25.88 -17.21 -25.80
N GLU A 618 -24.87 -17.95 -25.36
CA GLU A 618 -24.69 -19.34 -25.78
C GLU A 618 -24.67 -20.29 -24.56
N TRP A 619 -25.14 -21.51 -24.78
CA TRP A 619 -25.13 -22.56 -23.79
C TRP A 619 -23.77 -23.23 -23.73
N VAL A 620 -23.28 -23.39 -22.47
CA VAL A 620 -22.08 -24.21 -22.14
C VAL A 620 -22.47 -25.25 -21.11
N GLU A 621 -21.80 -26.40 -21.13
CA GLU A 621 -22.04 -27.51 -20.21
C GLU A 621 -20.95 -27.61 -19.14
N VAL A 622 -21.32 -27.77 -17.88
CA VAL A 622 -20.39 -27.95 -16.77
C VAL A 622 -19.87 -29.39 -16.79
N ILE A 623 -18.57 -29.54 -17.08
CA ILE A 623 -17.87 -30.83 -17.12
C ILE A 623 -17.05 -31.11 -15.87
N GLY A 624 -16.76 -30.08 -15.06
CA GLY A 624 -16.00 -30.22 -13.82
C GLY A 624 -16.24 -29.04 -12.87
N VAL A 625 -16.04 -29.32 -11.59
CA VAL A 625 -16.04 -28.33 -10.50
C VAL A 625 -14.71 -28.42 -9.78
N VAL A 626 -14.02 -27.28 -9.62
CA VAL A 626 -12.71 -27.15 -8.95
C VAL A 626 -12.80 -26.27 -7.72
N ALA A 627 -11.77 -26.33 -6.86
CA ALA A 627 -11.63 -25.40 -5.76
C ALA A 627 -11.52 -23.96 -6.27
N HIS A 628 -12.03 -23.01 -5.50
CA HIS A 628 -11.93 -21.59 -5.83
C HIS A 628 -10.46 -21.11 -5.75
N GLN A 629 -9.96 -20.42 -6.78
CA GLN A 629 -8.63 -19.80 -6.79
C GLN A 629 -8.75 -18.32 -6.41
N ARG A 630 -7.83 -17.83 -5.57
CA ARG A 630 -7.69 -16.40 -5.29
C ARG A 630 -6.88 -15.76 -6.39
N ASP A 631 -7.55 -15.02 -7.25
CA ASP A 631 -6.99 -14.54 -8.51
C ASP A 631 -6.46 -13.10 -8.48
N THR A 632 -7.14 -12.19 -7.75
CA THR A 632 -6.75 -10.77 -7.69
C THR A 632 -6.04 -10.39 -6.41
N SER A 633 -6.39 -11.02 -5.29
CA SER A 633 -5.85 -10.71 -3.96
C SER A 633 -5.99 -11.91 -3.03
N LEU A 634 -5.03 -12.08 -2.14
CA LEU A 634 -5.12 -13.09 -1.08
C LEU A 634 -6.06 -12.68 0.06
N THR A 635 -6.31 -11.38 0.23
CA THR A 635 -7.12 -10.85 1.32
C THR A 635 -8.62 -10.93 1.06
N VAL A 636 -9.02 -10.96 -0.21
CA VAL A 636 -10.42 -11.03 -0.64
C VAL A 636 -10.64 -12.33 -1.40
N ALA A 637 -11.73 -13.01 -1.12
CA ALA A 637 -12.04 -14.27 -1.82
C ALA A 637 -12.19 -14.11 -3.34
N GLY A 638 -12.57 -12.92 -3.79
CA GLY A 638 -12.85 -12.69 -5.21
C GLY A 638 -14.31 -13.01 -5.56
N ARG A 639 -14.54 -13.20 -6.85
CA ARG A 639 -15.84 -13.52 -7.42
C ARG A 639 -15.84 -14.98 -7.89
N GLU A 640 -17.01 -15.53 -8.14
CA GLU A 640 -17.20 -16.84 -8.78
C GLU A 640 -16.41 -16.92 -10.09
N GLN A 641 -15.89 -18.09 -10.43
CA GLN A 641 -15.00 -18.30 -11.59
C GLN A 641 -15.53 -19.35 -12.56
N ILE A 642 -15.29 -19.07 -13.85
CA ILE A 642 -15.55 -19.98 -14.95
C ILE A 642 -14.31 -20.10 -15.83
N TYR A 643 -13.97 -21.32 -16.22
CA TYR A 643 -12.78 -21.63 -17.00
C TYR A 643 -13.17 -22.12 -18.39
N PHE A 644 -12.50 -21.55 -19.41
CA PHE A 644 -12.64 -21.94 -20.81
C PHE A 644 -11.31 -22.44 -21.35
N THR A 645 -11.37 -23.35 -22.31
CA THR A 645 -10.16 -23.70 -23.06
C THR A 645 -9.78 -22.59 -24.05
N ASP A 646 -8.50 -22.51 -24.41
CA ASP A 646 -8.01 -21.56 -25.40
C ASP A 646 -8.65 -21.81 -26.77
N GLY A 647 -8.96 -23.09 -27.09
CA GLY A 647 -9.68 -23.47 -28.30
C GLY A 647 -11.10 -22.90 -28.38
N PHE A 648 -11.81 -22.81 -27.25
CA PHE A 648 -13.13 -22.20 -27.19
C PHE A 648 -13.14 -20.75 -27.71
N LEU A 649 -12.06 -19.99 -27.50
CA LEU A 649 -11.91 -18.62 -28.03
C LEU A 649 -11.15 -18.55 -29.37
N GLY A 650 -10.94 -19.67 -30.02
CA GLY A 650 -10.28 -19.73 -31.31
C GLY A 650 -8.76 -19.69 -31.28
N HIS A 651 -8.16 -20.08 -30.20
CA HIS A 651 -6.73 -20.16 -29.89
C HIS A 651 -5.98 -18.82 -29.89
N GLY A 652 -4.88 -18.77 -29.12
CA GLY A 652 -3.99 -17.62 -29.05
C GLY A 652 -4.36 -16.58 -27.98
N ALA A 653 -5.31 -16.92 -27.10
CA ALA A 653 -5.72 -16.04 -26.01
C ALA A 653 -4.82 -16.20 -24.76
N VAL A 654 -4.16 -17.33 -24.56
CA VAL A 654 -3.25 -17.56 -23.43
C VAL A 654 -1.90 -16.89 -23.69
N GLY A 655 -1.38 -16.18 -22.71
CA GLY A 655 -0.10 -15.48 -22.77
C GLY A 655 0.83 -15.79 -21.60
N TYR A 656 0.26 -16.09 -20.42
CA TYR A 656 1.03 -16.49 -19.24
C TYR A 656 1.29 -17.99 -19.24
N TRP A 657 2.56 -18.36 -19.13
CA TRP A 657 3.01 -19.75 -19.07
C TRP A 657 3.45 -20.09 -17.65
N ALA A 658 3.16 -21.29 -17.22
CA ALA A 658 3.58 -21.86 -15.96
C ALA A 658 4.26 -23.24 -16.21
N ILE A 659 5.44 -23.41 -15.61
CA ILE A 659 6.25 -24.64 -15.75
C ILE A 659 6.49 -25.18 -14.35
N HIS A 660 6.07 -26.44 -14.11
CA HIS A 660 6.41 -27.17 -12.89
C HIS A 660 7.79 -27.81 -13.04
N THR A 661 8.69 -27.57 -12.07
CA THR A 661 10.10 -27.97 -12.13
C THR A 661 10.48 -28.91 -10.98
N ALA A 662 11.44 -29.80 -11.22
CA ALA A 662 11.95 -30.75 -10.22
C ALA A 662 12.87 -30.13 -9.16
N GLY A 663 13.03 -28.80 -9.13
CA GLY A 663 13.89 -28.11 -8.18
C GLY A 663 13.62 -26.63 -8.18
N ASP A 664 14.61 -25.80 -7.81
CA ASP A 664 14.46 -24.35 -7.75
C ASP A 664 14.07 -23.78 -9.12
N PRO A 665 12.83 -23.23 -9.26
CA PRO A 665 12.30 -22.75 -10.53
C PRO A 665 13.17 -21.67 -11.18
N ALA A 666 13.79 -20.82 -10.39
CA ALA A 666 14.61 -19.71 -10.90
C ALA A 666 15.80 -20.17 -11.76
N LYS A 667 16.34 -21.37 -11.49
CA LYS A 667 17.46 -21.94 -12.23
C LYS A 667 17.11 -22.34 -13.67
N TYR A 668 15.85 -22.52 -13.98
CA TYR A 668 15.38 -22.89 -15.32
C TYR A 668 15.22 -21.68 -16.25
N ALA A 669 15.23 -20.47 -15.71
CA ALA A 669 15.00 -19.24 -16.47
C ALA A 669 15.92 -19.09 -17.71
N PRO A 670 17.25 -19.34 -17.66
CA PRO A 670 18.11 -19.25 -18.85
C PRO A 670 17.76 -20.31 -19.90
N ALA A 671 17.45 -21.54 -19.46
CA ALA A 671 17.12 -22.65 -20.38
C ALA A 671 15.78 -22.40 -21.09
N VAL A 672 14.78 -21.89 -20.39
CA VAL A 672 13.47 -21.50 -20.96
C VAL A 672 13.65 -20.39 -21.99
N ARG A 673 14.40 -19.32 -21.68
CA ARG A 673 14.68 -18.25 -22.64
C ARG A 673 15.40 -18.74 -23.88
N ALA A 674 16.41 -19.61 -23.71
CA ALA A 674 17.14 -20.19 -24.83
C ALA A 674 16.26 -21.11 -25.69
N ALA A 675 15.38 -21.90 -25.08
CA ALA A 675 14.44 -22.76 -25.78
C ALA A 675 13.43 -21.97 -26.63
N ILE A 676 12.84 -20.90 -26.05
CA ILE A 676 11.90 -20.02 -26.75
C ILE A 676 12.60 -19.23 -27.87
N ALA A 677 13.78 -18.67 -27.63
CA ALA A 677 14.55 -17.94 -28.65
C ALA A 677 14.95 -18.82 -29.83
N LYS A 678 15.21 -20.12 -29.62
CA LYS A 678 15.48 -21.09 -30.70
C LYS A 678 14.22 -21.40 -31.52
N LEU A 679 13.06 -21.39 -30.89
CA LEU A 679 11.78 -21.66 -31.54
C LEU A 679 11.37 -20.46 -32.40
N ASP A 680 11.40 -19.27 -31.84
CA ASP A 680 11.11 -18.02 -32.55
C ASP A 680 11.84 -16.85 -31.88
N PRO A 681 12.82 -16.24 -32.56
CA PRO A 681 13.58 -15.13 -32.02
C PRO A 681 12.75 -13.85 -31.84
N HIS A 682 11.50 -13.79 -32.42
CA HIS A 682 10.59 -12.66 -32.23
C HIS A 682 9.69 -12.79 -31.00
N LEU A 683 9.73 -13.95 -30.32
CA LEU A 683 9.04 -14.12 -29.03
C LEU A 683 9.88 -13.53 -27.90
N LEU A 684 9.23 -12.74 -27.07
CA LEU A 684 9.85 -12.12 -25.91
C LEU A 684 9.30 -12.74 -24.62
N VAL A 685 10.19 -13.30 -23.83
CA VAL A 685 9.88 -13.84 -22.50
C VAL A 685 10.06 -12.73 -21.46
N THR A 686 8.98 -12.32 -20.82
CA THR A 686 8.95 -11.25 -19.82
C THR A 686 8.33 -11.73 -18.52
N GLU A 687 8.44 -10.94 -17.44
CA GLU A 687 7.84 -11.23 -16.13
C GLU A 687 8.19 -12.62 -15.57
N MET A 688 9.39 -13.11 -15.92
CA MET A 688 9.82 -14.44 -15.51
C MET A 688 10.21 -14.44 -14.04
N GLN A 689 9.44 -15.18 -13.25
CA GLN A 689 9.64 -15.30 -11.80
C GLN A 689 9.00 -16.59 -11.26
N PRO A 690 9.48 -17.11 -10.12
CA PRO A 690 8.76 -18.15 -9.39
C PRO A 690 7.36 -17.69 -8.99
N MET A 691 6.38 -18.59 -8.97
CA MET A 691 5.02 -18.24 -8.56
C MET A 691 4.92 -17.86 -7.08
N ASP A 692 5.83 -18.39 -6.26
CA ASP A 692 6.02 -17.95 -4.86
C ASP A 692 6.27 -16.44 -4.77
N ALA A 693 7.03 -15.85 -5.69
CA ALA A 693 7.28 -14.41 -5.73
C ALA A 693 6.00 -13.59 -5.99
N LEU A 694 5.06 -14.10 -6.81
CA LEU A 694 3.75 -13.45 -7.00
C LEU A 694 2.95 -13.45 -5.70
N VAL A 695 2.96 -14.56 -4.96
CA VAL A 695 2.32 -14.66 -3.64
C VAL A 695 2.98 -13.70 -2.64
N GLU A 696 4.31 -13.61 -2.61
CA GLU A 696 5.05 -12.66 -1.77
C GLU A 696 4.73 -11.21 -2.14
N HIS A 697 4.63 -10.89 -3.42
CA HIS A 697 4.23 -9.56 -3.89
C HIS A 697 2.80 -9.19 -3.44
N ALA A 698 1.87 -10.13 -3.49
CA ALA A 698 0.50 -9.93 -3.00
C ALA A 698 0.43 -9.66 -1.49
N GLN A 699 1.41 -10.16 -0.72
CA GLN A 699 1.53 -9.95 0.73
C GLN A 699 2.40 -8.73 1.11
N ALA A 700 3.13 -8.13 0.15
CA ALA A 700 4.18 -7.15 0.42
C ALA A 700 3.69 -5.93 1.20
N SER A 701 2.51 -5.40 0.89
CA SER A 701 1.93 -4.24 1.59
C SER A 701 1.61 -4.54 3.05
N THR A 702 1.04 -5.72 3.35
CA THR A 702 0.73 -6.14 4.72
C THR A 702 2.02 -6.41 5.50
N ARG A 703 3.01 -7.08 4.90
CA ARG A 703 4.32 -7.34 5.50
C ARG A 703 5.07 -6.05 5.82
N PHE A 704 5.04 -5.07 4.92
CA PHE A 704 5.65 -3.77 5.11
C PHE A 704 5.04 -3.02 6.30
N SER A 705 3.71 -2.96 6.38
CA SER A 705 3.00 -2.33 7.50
C SER A 705 3.28 -3.03 8.82
N LEU A 706 3.28 -4.36 8.84
CA LEU A 706 3.62 -5.18 10.01
C LEU A 706 5.03 -4.87 10.52
N LEU A 707 6.02 -4.85 9.60
CA LEU A 707 7.42 -4.58 9.96
C LEU A 707 7.55 -3.21 10.64
N LEU A 708 6.97 -2.16 10.06
CA LEU A 708 7.05 -0.80 10.61
C LEU A 708 6.35 -0.68 11.96
N ILE A 709 5.12 -1.18 12.07
CA ILE A 709 4.37 -1.14 13.34
C ILE A 709 5.09 -1.99 14.40
N GLY A 710 5.66 -3.13 14.02
CA GLY A 710 6.43 -4.01 14.91
C GLY A 710 7.70 -3.33 15.44
N VAL A 711 8.45 -2.63 14.58
CA VAL A 711 9.62 -1.83 15.00
C VAL A 711 9.21 -0.73 15.98
N PHE A 712 8.14 0.02 15.68
CA PHE A 712 7.67 1.10 16.56
C PHE A 712 7.16 0.56 17.91
N ALA A 713 6.43 -0.55 17.90
CA ALA A 713 5.98 -1.20 19.14
C ALA A 713 7.14 -1.72 19.98
N SER A 714 8.18 -2.27 19.35
CA SER A 714 9.39 -2.73 20.05
C SER A 714 10.16 -1.58 20.68
N VAL A 715 10.33 -0.47 19.94
CA VAL A 715 10.97 0.75 20.48
C VAL A 715 10.13 1.36 21.59
N ALA A 716 8.80 1.42 21.45
CA ALA A 716 7.89 1.92 22.48
C ALA A 716 7.94 1.07 23.74
N ALA A 717 7.93 -0.26 23.63
CA ALA A 717 8.05 -1.18 24.76
C ALA A 717 9.41 -1.02 25.47
N LEU A 718 10.50 -0.86 24.72
CA LEU A 718 11.84 -0.58 25.28
C LEU A 718 11.85 0.74 26.05
N LEU A 719 11.31 1.81 25.44
CA LEU A 719 11.24 3.12 26.08
C LEU A 719 10.39 3.10 27.35
N ALA A 720 9.24 2.39 27.33
CA ALA A 720 8.41 2.22 28.53
C ALA A 720 9.14 1.43 29.63
N GLY A 721 9.90 0.40 29.27
CA GLY A 721 10.76 -0.31 30.21
C GLY A 721 11.84 0.58 30.82
N VAL A 722 12.50 1.42 30.02
CA VAL A 722 13.51 2.39 30.46
C VAL A 722 12.89 3.46 31.38
N GLY A 723 11.71 3.97 31.01
CA GLY A 723 10.97 4.94 31.83
C GLY A 723 10.56 4.38 33.17
N LEU A 724 9.99 3.19 33.21
CA LEU A 724 9.63 2.50 34.44
C LEU A 724 10.86 2.23 35.34
N TYR A 725 11.97 1.74 34.75
CA TYR A 725 13.23 1.55 35.42
C TYR A 725 13.75 2.87 36.05
N GLY A 726 13.74 3.96 35.28
CA GLY A 726 14.20 5.29 35.71
C GLY A 726 13.41 5.81 36.91
N VAL A 727 12.09 5.67 36.85
CA VAL A 727 11.17 6.08 37.92
C VAL A 727 11.40 5.24 39.19
N LEU A 728 11.44 3.91 39.06
CA LEU A 728 11.65 3.02 40.21
C LEU A 728 13.03 3.19 40.83
N SER A 729 14.09 3.35 40.03
CA SER A 729 15.43 3.68 40.54
C SER A 729 15.45 4.97 41.38
N THR A 730 14.71 5.98 40.92
CA THR A 730 14.60 7.25 41.66
C THR A 730 13.79 7.10 42.92
N VAL A 731 12.69 6.33 42.89
CA VAL A 731 11.92 6.05 44.14
C VAL A 731 12.77 5.32 45.18
N VAL A 732 13.56 4.34 44.73
CA VAL A 732 14.48 3.61 45.62
C VAL A 732 15.50 4.59 46.26
N ARG A 733 16.15 5.43 45.47
CA ARG A 733 17.10 6.45 45.98
C ARG A 733 16.46 7.44 46.97
N GLN A 734 15.26 7.93 46.69
CA GLN A 734 14.54 8.86 47.58
C GLN A 734 14.11 8.20 48.90
N ARG A 735 13.87 6.87 48.86
CA ARG A 735 13.45 6.09 50.04
C ARG A 735 14.60 5.30 50.65
N THR A 736 15.86 5.52 50.25
CA THR A 736 17.02 4.82 50.81
C THR A 736 17.10 4.92 52.35
N PRO A 737 16.86 6.10 53.00
CA PRO A 737 16.82 6.17 54.45
C PRO A 737 15.66 5.36 55.07
N GLU A 738 14.46 5.41 54.49
CA GLU A 738 13.30 4.65 54.96
C GLU A 738 13.55 3.13 54.84
N ILE A 739 14.12 2.69 53.70
CA ILE A 739 14.50 1.30 53.48
C ILE A 739 15.57 0.86 54.46
N GLY A 740 16.58 1.71 54.70
CA GLY A 740 17.64 1.48 55.70
C GLY A 740 17.10 1.27 57.12
N VAL A 741 16.18 2.15 57.55
CA VAL A 741 15.51 1.99 58.89
C VAL A 741 14.72 0.68 58.96
N ARG A 742 13.94 0.33 57.92
CA ARG A 742 13.19 -0.93 57.90
C ARG A 742 14.09 -2.16 57.95
N MET A 743 15.21 -2.13 57.21
CA MET A 743 16.20 -3.23 57.23
C MET A 743 16.92 -3.31 58.59
N ALA A 744 17.26 -2.16 59.18
CA ALA A 744 17.83 -2.11 60.52
C ALA A 744 16.87 -2.65 61.60
N LEU A 745 15.54 -2.50 61.40
CA LEU A 745 14.48 -3.05 62.27
C LEU A 745 14.12 -4.53 61.90
N GLY A 746 14.89 -5.19 61.04
CA GLY A 746 14.73 -6.63 60.73
C GLY A 746 13.88 -6.97 59.55
N ALA A 747 13.54 -6.02 58.65
CA ALA A 747 12.81 -6.33 57.42
C ALA A 747 13.65 -7.21 56.47
N ALA A 748 13.09 -8.34 56.04
CA ALA A 748 13.77 -9.25 55.11
C ALA A 748 14.01 -8.58 53.74
N PRO A 749 15.17 -8.79 53.08
CA PRO A 749 15.44 -8.28 51.72
C PRO A 749 14.36 -8.63 50.71
N ALA A 750 13.75 -9.79 50.81
CA ALA A 750 12.64 -10.24 49.94
C ALA A 750 11.38 -9.34 50.11
N SER A 751 11.13 -8.78 51.29
CA SER A 751 10.02 -7.85 51.54
C SER A 751 10.26 -6.51 50.86
N ILE A 752 11.48 -6.00 50.85
CA ILE A 752 11.86 -4.77 50.17
C ILE A 752 11.80 -5.00 48.66
N PHE A 753 12.29 -6.14 48.17
CA PHE A 753 12.21 -6.53 46.75
C PHE A 753 10.75 -6.56 46.25
N SER A 754 9.86 -7.25 46.99
CA SER A 754 8.45 -7.35 46.62
C SER A 754 7.72 -6.02 46.66
N LEU A 755 8.08 -5.10 47.54
CA LEU A 755 7.52 -3.76 47.62
C LEU A 755 7.85 -2.93 46.38
N VAL A 756 9.10 -2.96 45.91
CA VAL A 756 9.52 -2.22 44.70
C VAL A 756 8.92 -2.82 43.43
N VAL A 757 8.99 -4.15 43.27
CA VAL A 757 8.39 -4.82 42.14
C VAL A 757 6.87 -4.63 42.11
N GLY A 758 6.21 -4.74 43.27
CA GLY A 758 4.77 -4.52 43.39
C GLY A 758 4.34 -3.11 43.03
N GLN A 759 5.14 -2.09 43.30
CA GLN A 759 4.87 -0.72 42.86
C GLN A 759 4.96 -0.58 41.34
N GLY A 760 5.99 -1.17 40.72
CA GLY A 760 6.14 -1.19 39.24
C GLY A 760 4.96 -1.89 38.55
N LEU A 761 4.57 -3.08 39.08
CA LEU A 761 3.44 -3.83 38.53
C LEU A 761 2.09 -3.11 38.72
N ARG A 762 1.86 -2.38 39.80
CA ARG A 762 0.64 -1.57 40.02
C ARG A 762 0.55 -0.41 39.01
N LEU A 763 1.64 0.31 38.76
CA LEU A 763 1.69 1.37 37.75
C LEU A 763 1.44 0.80 36.35
N SER A 764 2.04 -0.34 36.04
CA SER A 764 1.83 -1.04 34.79
C SER A 764 0.38 -1.53 34.64
N ALA A 765 -0.22 -2.08 35.69
CA ALA A 765 -1.62 -2.50 35.67
C ALA A 765 -2.59 -1.32 35.42
N ALA A 766 -2.34 -0.18 36.05
CA ALA A 766 -3.13 1.03 35.78
C ALA A 766 -2.96 1.52 34.34
N GLY A 767 -1.74 1.51 33.81
CA GLY A 767 -1.45 1.86 32.42
C GLY A 767 -2.06 0.88 31.41
N ILE A 768 -1.97 -0.43 31.68
CA ILE A 768 -2.62 -1.47 30.86
C ILE A 768 -4.14 -1.29 30.86
N ALA A 769 -4.77 -1.03 32.02
CA ALA A 769 -6.20 -0.81 32.11
C ALA A 769 -6.65 0.41 31.26
N LEU A 770 -5.93 1.52 31.35
CA LEU A 770 -6.17 2.71 30.54
C LEU A 770 -5.92 2.42 29.05
N GLY A 771 -4.82 1.72 28.75
CA GLY A 771 -4.44 1.32 27.41
C GLY A 771 -5.43 0.35 26.76
N LEU A 772 -6.04 -0.57 27.53
CA LEU A 772 -7.11 -1.45 27.07
C LEU A 772 -8.33 -0.65 26.57
N VAL A 773 -8.77 0.35 27.35
CA VAL A 773 -9.89 1.21 26.96
C VAL A 773 -9.56 1.98 25.67
N ALA A 774 -8.38 2.57 25.60
CA ALA A 774 -7.93 3.29 24.40
C ALA A 774 -7.77 2.37 23.19
N ALA A 775 -7.17 1.20 23.36
CA ALA A 775 -6.97 0.23 22.31
C ALA A 775 -8.30 -0.28 21.74
N PHE A 776 -9.30 -0.52 22.57
CA PHE A 776 -10.61 -0.99 22.15
C PHE A 776 -11.29 -0.05 21.13
N GLU A 777 -11.11 1.25 21.28
CA GLU A 777 -11.64 2.24 20.32
C GLU A 777 -10.70 2.42 19.12
N LEU A 778 -9.39 2.54 19.34
CA LEU A 778 -8.42 2.83 18.27
C LEU A 778 -8.24 1.66 17.31
N THR A 779 -8.31 0.42 17.77
CA THR A 779 -8.15 -0.76 16.89
C THR A 779 -9.30 -0.93 15.90
N ARG A 780 -10.47 -0.33 16.17
CA ARG A 780 -11.59 -0.27 15.21
C ARG A 780 -11.19 0.46 13.93
N ALA A 781 -10.36 1.49 14.02
CA ALA A 781 -9.85 2.20 12.84
C ALA A 781 -8.91 1.33 11.98
N MET A 782 -8.36 0.25 12.54
CA MET A 782 -7.49 -0.70 11.83
C MET A 782 -8.25 -1.86 11.18
N THR A 783 -9.58 -1.93 11.30
CA THR A 783 -10.40 -3.08 10.82
C THR A 783 -10.16 -3.38 9.33
N SER A 784 -10.01 -2.35 8.50
CA SER A 784 -9.74 -2.50 7.06
C SER A 784 -8.35 -3.06 6.72
N MET A 785 -7.44 -3.08 7.72
CA MET A 785 -6.06 -3.59 7.56
C MET A 785 -5.91 -5.02 8.09
N LEU A 786 -6.92 -5.54 8.80
CA LEU A 786 -6.88 -6.86 9.45
C LEU A 786 -7.53 -7.91 8.55
N VAL A 787 -6.85 -9.03 8.37
CA VAL A 787 -7.31 -10.19 7.60
C VAL A 787 -7.54 -11.36 8.55
N GLY A 788 -8.74 -11.91 8.56
CA GLY A 788 -9.08 -13.08 9.38
C GLY A 788 -9.12 -12.88 10.90
N VAL A 789 -8.86 -11.64 11.38
CA VAL A 789 -8.79 -11.31 12.81
C VAL A 789 -9.73 -10.15 13.15
N LYS A 790 -10.46 -10.28 14.24
CA LYS A 790 -11.29 -9.16 14.74
C LYS A 790 -10.42 -8.11 15.40
N ALA A 791 -10.76 -6.82 15.21
CA ALA A 791 -10.04 -5.71 15.85
C ALA A 791 -10.02 -5.77 17.39
N THR A 792 -10.96 -6.52 17.98
CA THR A 792 -11.09 -6.74 19.45
C THR A 792 -10.78 -8.16 19.85
N ASP A 793 -9.80 -8.81 19.20
CA ASP A 793 -9.44 -10.20 19.45
C ASP A 793 -8.94 -10.45 20.88
N PRO A 794 -9.67 -11.20 21.74
CA PRO A 794 -9.34 -11.33 23.14
C PRO A 794 -7.98 -12.01 23.40
N THR A 795 -7.58 -12.93 22.50
CA THR A 795 -6.33 -13.67 22.66
C THR A 795 -5.12 -12.77 22.43
N THR A 796 -5.19 -11.86 21.45
CA THR A 796 -4.16 -10.85 21.22
C THR A 796 -4.06 -9.89 22.39
N PHE A 797 -5.20 -9.37 22.87
CA PHE A 797 -5.23 -8.47 24.01
C PHE A 797 -4.65 -9.09 25.27
N ALA A 798 -5.01 -10.34 25.60
CA ALA A 798 -4.49 -11.06 26.75
C ALA A 798 -2.98 -11.37 26.62
N SER A 799 -2.53 -11.84 25.46
CA SER A 799 -1.10 -12.16 25.24
C SER A 799 -0.21 -10.92 25.31
N MET A 800 -0.66 -9.78 24.77
CA MET A 800 0.07 -8.52 24.84
C MET A 800 0.08 -7.96 26.26
N ALA A 801 -0.99 -8.14 27.05
CA ALA A 801 -0.99 -7.79 28.47
C ALA A 801 0.03 -8.60 29.27
N VAL A 802 0.07 -9.91 29.06
CA VAL A 802 1.09 -10.79 29.70
C VAL A 802 2.50 -10.36 29.29
N LEU A 803 2.74 -10.14 27.99
CA LEU A 803 4.04 -9.68 27.50
C LEU A 803 4.47 -8.36 28.16
N PHE A 804 3.54 -7.40 28.30
CA PHE A 804 3.85 -6.13 28.93
C PHE A 804 4.13 -6.27 30.44
N PHE A 805 3.41 -7.14 31.14
CA PHE A 805 3.71 -7.45 32.55
C PHE A 805 5.10 -8.08 32.70
N VAL A 806 5.53 -8.92 31.77
CA VAL A 806 6.89 -9.49 31.76
C VAL A 806 7.93 -8.36 31.59
N ILE A 807 7.72 -7.44 30.64
CA ILE A 807 8.60 -6.28 30.44
C ILE A 807 8.68 -5.42 31.70
N ALA A 808 7.53 -5.15 32.34
CA ALA A 808 7.47 -4.38 33.58
C ALA A 808 8.17 -5.07 34.76
N ALA A 809 8.03 -6.39 34.85
CA ALA A 809 8.74 -7.18 35.88
C ALA A 809 10.26 -7.13 35.68
N ILE A 810 10.75 -7.29 34.44
CA ILE A 810 12.18 -7.19 34.10
C ILE A 810 12.71 -5.76 34.41
N ALA A 811 11.96 -4.73 33.97
CA ALA A 811 12.35 -3.33 34.22
C ALA A 811 12.41 -2.99 35.73
N SER A 812 11.56 -3.64 36.54
CA SER A 812 11.49 -3.44 37.99
C SER A 812 12.53 -4.25 38.78
N TRP A 813 13.05 -5.34 38.17
CA TRP A 813 13.92 -6.30 38.85
C TRP A 813 15.26 -5.70 39.33
N LEU A 814 15.94 -4.91 38.48
CA LEU A 814 17.24 -4.34 38.80
C LEU A 814 17.17 -3.27 39.88
N PRO A 815 16.23 -2.29 39.87
CA PRO A 815 16.01 -1.37 41.01
C PRO A 815 15.66 -2.11 42.29
N ALA A 816 14.79 -3.14 42.25
CA ALA A 816 14.39 -3.92 43.39
C ALA A 816 15.57 -4.70 44.00
N ARG A 817 16.43 -5.31 43.19
CA ARG A 817 17.64 -6.00 43.64
C ARG A 817 18.61 -5.05 44.30
N ARG A 818 18.78 -3.84 43.75
CA ARG A 818 19.63 -2.79 44.38
C ARG A 818 19.06 -2.36 45.72
N ALA A 819 17.75 -2.15 45.81
CA ALA A 819 17.09 -1.78 47.10
C ALA A 819 17.22 -2.86 48.16
N ALA A 820 17.07 -4.16 47.78
CA ALA A 820 17.18 -5.28 48.69
C ALA A 820 18.64 -5.56 49.15
N GLY A 821 19.64 -5.08 48.42
CA GLY A 821 21.07 -5.24 48.73
C GLY A 821 21.70 -4.02 49.42
N LEU A 822 20.94 -3.04 49.86
CA LEU A 822 21.46 -1.87 50.56
C LEU A 822 22.03 -2.26 51.96
N ASP A 823 23.21 -1.73 52.30
CA ASP A 823 23.75 -1.85 53.66
C ASP A 823 23.04 -0.85 54.60
N PRO A 824 22.33 -1.33 55.66
CA PRO A 824 21.59 -0.47 56.58
C PRO A 824 22.50 0.59 57.22
N THR A 825 23.77 0.26 57.50
CA THR A 825 24.73 1.17 58.14
C THR A 825 25.21 2.27 57.21
N ALA A 826 25.39 1.94 55.90
CA ALA A 826 25.71 2.93 54.85
C ALA A 826 24.53 3.85 54.54
N ALA A 827 23.30 3.29 54.49
CA ALA A 827 22.08 4.04 54.23
C ALA A 827 21.71 5.08 55.30
N LEU A 828 22.15 4.88 56.55
CA LEU A 828 21.93 5.80 57.66
C LEU A 828 23.07 6.85 57.82
N ARG A 829 24.21 6.66 57.12
CA ARG A 829 25.36 7.62 57.12
C ARG A 829 25.32 8.65 56.00
N GLU A 830 24.49 8.50 54.98
CA GLU A 830 24.31 9.44 53.88
C GLU A 830 23.36 10.62 54.27
N GLU A 831 23.38 11.15 55.51
CA GLU A 831 22.73 12.42 55.83
C GLU A 831 23.62 13.63 55.49
#